data_d68f5c6680a3ddf718a98f81575f3b63
#
_entry.id   d68f5c6680a3ddf718a98f81575f3b63
#
_cell.length_a   1.000
_cell.length_b   1.000
_cell.length_c   1.000
_cell.angle_alpha   90.00
_cell.angle_beta   90.00
_cell.angle_gamma   90.00
#
_symmetry.space_group_name_H-M   'P 1'
#
loop_
_entity.id
_entity.type
_entity.pdbx_description
1 polymer ?
#
loop_
_entity_poly.entity_id
_entity_poly.type
_entity_poly.pdbx_seq_one_letter_code
_entity_poly.pdbx_strand_id
1 'polypeptide(L)'
;MQVRKLTSRREFLRLSALGAASAAILAACAPAAAPTPTPAPAAPKPAEPTKPAPAPAATTAPAAKPTEPAKPAAGASPTTAAKPAAVTATPTGLKNVPRNRTLKVVHGGTESKHKDWDVWNPYVVGGTHQAQQGLLYEPLAYYSAFADKEYLWLASGYEYSSDLKQLTIKTRSGINWSDGQPFSAEDVAYTFNTLKELGPKVKWGIDVQQVLEDAKAVDPNTVVLKFRTPSPRFFDLVTYKYDIGVYIVPKHVFKDQDWSSFKHFDPAKSWPVTTGPWKVAFSAPEQKVLDRRDEWWADKAGLAKLPRVERIINIPFVADQQTAQALITNEVDYSYGLQPATFATIFAQNPKIITHSGQKPPYGYVDWWPISLWVNNSKPPFDDPDVRWALSYYMDRQACVDVGWAGASSISKMPMPSYPALQPYVDSIKDLLQQYPTDKYDPKKGDEIMQKKGYKKDNAGFWVDSKGQRIKLEVMGAGSSGTALGPVVGELLKRAGIDAAYSQPPDASTRFSNGEYTGMISGHGGSIRDPYNTLRLYQSASTTVTGGMVNSSRFKNEAFDKIVDEVAMTPMTDKAKLVDLFRKAMGIWLPALPDIQLTEFHHRIPMNTTYWKNWPTAENPYINGASWHLTYAIWLWNLEPTQ
;
A
#
# COMPACT_ATOMS: atom_id res chain seq x y z
N MET A 1 30.41 -33.46 -24.45
CA MET A 1 31.66 -33.46 -25.24
C MET A 1 31.40 -32.69 -26.52
N GLN A 2 32.19 -31.75 -26.80
CA GLN A 2 32.47 -30.85 -27.92
C GLN A 2 32.06 -29.39 -27.68
N VAL A 3 33.02 -28.65 -27.20
CA VAL A 3 33.13 -27.19 -27.25
C VAL A 3 33.40 -26.78 -28.70
N ARG A 4 32.49 -26.08 -29.35
CA ARG A 4 32.77 -25.42 -30.65
C ARG A 4 33.48 -24.09 -30.37
N LYS A 5 34.77 -24.03 -30.70
CA LYS A 5 35.54 -22.78 -30.79
C LYS A 5 35.04 -21.97 -32.00
N LEU A 6 34.56 -20.77 -31.75
CA LEU A 6 34.30 -19.77 -32.76
C LEU A 6 35.61 -19.11 -33.15
N THR A 7 35.99 -19.28 -34.39
CA THR A 7 37.13 -18.59 -34.98
C THR A 7 36.84 -18.16 -36.39
N SER A 8 36.34 -16.94 -36.58
CA SER A 8 36.63 -16.22 -37.81
C SER A 8 36.54 -14.71 -37.59
N ARG A 9 37.58 -14.00 -37.99
CA ARG A 9 37.67 -12.54 -38.00
C ARG A 9 36.46 -11.85 -38.72
N ARG A 10 35.79 -12.54 -39.61
CA ARG A 10 34.62 -12.03 -40.35
C ARG A 10 33.36 -11.94 -39.48
N GLU A 11 33.16 -12.84 -38.52
CA GLU A 11 32.02 -12.78 -37.60
C GLU A 11 32.20 -11.71 -36.52
N PHE A 12 33.43 -11.49 -36.07
CA PHE A 12 33.77 -10.42 -35.14
C PHE A 12 33.53 -9.03 -35.77
N LEU A 13 33.88 -8.84 -37.03
CA LEU A 13 33.66 -7.58 -37.73
C LEU A 13 32.19 -7.32 -38.08
N ARG A 14 31.36 -8.36 -38.27
CA ARG A 14 29.90 -8.20 -38.45
C ARG A 14 29.19 -7.79 -37.14
N LEU A 15 29.60 -8.31 -36.02
CA LEU A 15 29.06 -7.92 -34.71
C LEU A 15 29.51 -6.49 -34.30
N SER A 16 30.72 -6.09 -34.69
CA SER A 16 31.22 -4.71 -34.42
C SER A 16 30.53 -3.68 -35.33
N ALA A 17 30.11 -4.04 -36.55
CA ALA A 17 29.36 -3.14 -37.44
C ALA A 17 27.89 -2.92 -36.99
N LEU A 18 27.28 -3.91 -36.37
CA LEU A 18 25.94 -3.77 -35.75
C LEU A 18 25.94 -2.93 -34.50
N GLY A 19 27.02 -2.94 -33.70
CA GLY A 19 27.20 -2.08 -32.56
C GLY A 19 27.39 -0.60 -32.89
N ALA A 20 28.07 -0.30 -34.00
CA ALA A 20 28.28 1.07 -34.46
C ALA A 20 27.03 1.72 -35.09
N ALA A 21 26.16 0.94 -35.71
CA ALA A 21 24.88 1.43 -36.26
C ALA A 21 23.87 1.79 -35.13
N SER A 22 23.92 1.11 -33.98
CA SER A 22 23.07 1.42 -32.83
C SER A 22 23.48 2.71 -32.09
N ALA A 23 24.76 3.06 -32.12
CA ALA A 23 25.25 4.31 -31.52
C ALA A 23 24.93 5.56 -32.37
N ALA A 24 24.81 5.41 -33.68
CA ALA A 24 24.47 6.52 -34.58
C ALA A 24 22.98 6.91 -34.54
N ILE A 25 22.08 5.99 -34.18
CA ILE A 25 20.64 6.24 -34.07
C ILE A 25 20.30 6.94 -32.73
N LEU A 26 21.12 6.76 -31.69
CA LEU A 26 20.94 7.44 -30.38
C LEU A 26 21.42 8.90 -30.37
N ALA A 27 22.22 9.32 -31.35
CA ALA A 27 22.70 10.70 -31.47
C ALA A 27 21.73 11.64 -32.21
N ALA A 28 20.69 11.11 -32.87
CA ALA A 28 19.75 11.91 -33.69
C ALA A 28 18.49 12.39 -32.93
N CYS A 29 18.30 12.00 -31.66
CA CYS A 29 17.16 12.38 -30.83
C CYS A 29 17.55 13.11 -29.54
N ALA A 30 18.63 13.89 -29.54
CA ALA A 30 18.93 14.78 -28.40
C ALA A 30 18.05 16.04 -28.50
N PRO A 31 17.33 16.44 -27.45
CA PRO A 31 16.62 17.72 -27.45
C PRO A 31 17.62 18.87 -27.51
N ALA A 32 17.23 19.92 -28.23
CA ALA A 32 18.02 21.14 -28.36
C ALA A 32 18.45 21.70 -27.00
N ALA A 33 19.70 22.07 -26.86
CA ALA A 33 20.28 22.64 -25.65
C ALA A 33 19.49 23.88 -25.21
N ALA A 34 19.11 23.91 -23.94
CA ALA A 34 18.52 25.09 -23.31
C ALA A 34 19.51 26.25 -23.33
N PRO A 35 19.04 27.51 -23.46
CA PRO A 35 19.90 28.66 -23.49
C PRO A 35 20.67 28.79 -22.16
N THR A 36 21.96 29.11 -22.28
CA THR A 36 22.90 29.32 -21.17
C THR A 36 22.35 30.41 -20.24
N PRO A 37 22.24 30.19 -18.94
CA PRO A 37 21.80 31.23 -18.02
C PRO A 37 22.87 32.32 -17.90
N THR A 38 22.43 33.56 -17.98
CA THR A 38 23.25 34.77 -17.72
C THR A 38 23.80 34.71 -16.29
N PRO A 39 25.08 35.07 -16.05
CA PRO A 39 25.63 35.02 -14.69
C PRO A 39 24.89 35.96 -13.75
N ALA A 40 24.48 35.46 -12.60
CA ALA A 40 23.92 36.25 -11.51
C ALA A 40 24.97 37.19 -10.93
N PRO A 41 24.58 38.35 -10.41
CA PRO A 41 25.53 39.30 -9.77
C PRO A 41 26.20 38.64 -8.56
N ALA A 42 27.50 38.90 -8.39
CA ALA A 42 28.32 38.38 -7.31
C ALA A 42 27.73 38.72 -5.93
N ALA A 43 27.64 37.68 -5.07
CA ALA A 43 27.27 37.85 -3.68
C ALA A 43 28.30 38.69 -2.92
N PRO A 44 27.90 39.55 -1.96
CA PRO A 44 28.83 40.32 -1.16
C PRO A 44 29.69 39.43 -0.27
N LYS A 45 30.96 39.79 -0.17
CA LYS A 45 32.01 39.13 0.62
C LYS A 45 31.60 39.01 2.09
N PRO A 46 31.83 37.87 2.77
CA PRO A 46 31.57 37.77 4.20
C PRO A 46 32.43 38.73 5.00
N ALA A 47 31.82 39.42 5.98
CA ALA A 47 32.53 40.28 6.91
C ALA A 47 33.37 39.41 7.88
N GLU A 48 34.57 39.93 8.21
CA GLU A 48 35.49 39.33 9.20
C GLU A 48 34.85 39.26 10.60
N PRO A 49 35.16 38.22 11.40
CA PRO A 49 34.60 38.08 12.72
C PRO A 49 35.16 39.11 13.70
N THR A 50 34.29 39.94 14.25
CA THR A 50 34.62 40.85 15.35
C THR A 50 34.80 40.08 16.65
N LYS A 51 35.88 40.43 17.35
CA LYS A 51 36.31 39.87 18.64
C LYS A 51 35.22 40.05 19.71
N PRO A 52 34.94 39.03 20.56
CA PRO A 52 33.93 39.15 21.62
C PRO A 52 34.36 40.15 22.72
N ALA A 53 33.42 40.99 23.15
CA ALA A 53 33.58 41.80 24.34
C ALA A 53 33.51 40.99 25.62
N PRO A 54 34.19 41.38 26.73
CA PRO A 54 34.24 40.59 27.94
C PRO A 54 32.89 40.58 28.66
N ALA A 55 32.55 39.43 29.27
CA ALA A 55 31.35 39.21 30.05
C ALA A 55 31.37 40.03 31.36
N PRO A 56 30.20 40.52 31.83
CA PRO A 56 30.09 41.15 33.13
C PRO A 56 30.17 40.12 34.24
N ALA A 57 30.77 40.50 35.37
CA ALA A 57 31.00 39.70 36.54
C ALA A 57 29.69 39.25 37.23
N ALA A 58 29.68 38.00 37.67
CA ALA A 58 28.57 37.41 38.39
C ALA A 58 28.41 38.06 39.79
N THR A 59 27.23 38.60 40.03
CA THR A 59 26.78 39.04 41.35
C THR A 59 26.01 37.88 41.98
N THR A 60 26.50 37.39 43.12
CA THR A 60 25.85 36.37 43.97
C THR A 60 24.63 36.96 44.66
N ALA A 61 23.46 36.39 44.41
CA ALA A 61 22.23 36.67 45.17
C ALA A 61 21.97 35.55 46.21
N PRO A 62 21.38 35.89 47.39
CA PRO A 62 21.26 34.95 48.51
C PRO A 62 20.17 33.90 48.30
N ALA A 63 20.36 32.74 48.94
CA ALA A 63 19.43 31.61 48.94
C ALA A 63 18.04 31.98 49.49
N ALA A 64 17.00 31.71 48.70
CA ALA A 64 15.62 31.82 49.11
C ALA A 64 15.12 30.51 49.76
N LYS A 65 14.38 30.66 50.86
CA LYS A 65 13.70 29.60 51.63
C LYS A 65 12.63 28.89 50.80
N PRO A 66 12.30 27.62 51.12
CA PRO A 66 11.24 26.89 50.46
C PRO A 66 9.87 27.52 50.72
N THR A 67 9.12 27.79 49.68
CA THR A 67 7.72 28.23 49.74
C THR A 67 6.79 27.02 49.56
N GLU A 68 5.75 26.96 50.38
CA GLU A 68 4.63 26.02 50.36
C GLU A 68 3.94 25.94 48.97
N PRO A 69 3.30 24.80 48.61
CA PRO A 69 2.63 24.67 47.31
C PRO A 69 1.37 25.54 47.24
N ALA A 70 1.31 26.35 46.21
CA ALA A 70 0.17 27.22 45.91
C ALA A 70 -1.06 26.42 45.49
N LYS A 71 -2.20 26.76 46.08
CA LYS A 71 -3.56 26.30 45.76
C LYS A 71 -3.90 26.57 44.30
N PRO A 72 -4.58 25.64 43.59
CA PRO A 72 -4.92 25.85 42.18
C PRO A 72 -5.85 27.07 41.98
N ALA A 73 -5.47 27.98 41.13
CA ALA A 73 -6.32 29.09 40.70
C ALA A 73 -7.50 28.56 39.87
N ALA A 74 -8.71 28.89 40.28
CA ALA A 74 -9.93 28.65 39.54
C ALA A 74 -10.01 29.63 38.34
N GLY A 75 -10.40 29.12 37.19
CA GLY A 75 -10.99 29.92 36.10
C GLY A 75 -10.07 30.32 34.96
N ALA A 76 -9.65 29.36 34.11
CA ALA A 76 -9.51 29.65 32.69
C ALA A 76 -10.87 29.39 32.04
N SER A 77 -11.52 30.44 31.56
CA SER A 77 -12.73 30.31 30.71
C SER A 77 -12.42 29.40 29.53
N PRO A 78 -13.34 28.49 29.16
CA PRO A 78 -13.14 27.64 27.98
C PRO A 78 -12.96 28.54 26.78
N THR A 79 -11.79 28.45 26.14
CA THR A 79 -11.58 28.99 24.80
C THR A 79 -12.67 28.38 23.93
N THR A 80 -13.54 29.21 23.37
CA THR A 80 -14.59 28.81 22.44
C THR A 80 -13.97 27.89 21.40
N ALA A 81 -14.33 26.61 21.48
CA ALA A 81 -13.94 25.63 20.45
C ALA A 81 -14.32 26.20 19.10
N ALA A 82 -13.36 26.30 18.20
CA ALA A 82 -13.60 26.70 16.82
C ALA A 82 -14.78 25.85 16.30
N LYS A 83 -15.84 26.52 15.84
CA LYS A 83 -17.01 25.88 15.25
C LYS A 83 -16.50 24.84 14.24
N PRO A 84 -16.90 23.56 14.32
CA PRO A 84 -16.48 22.57 13.37
C PRO A 84 -16.69 23.11 11.95
N ALA A 85 -15.70 22.94 11.07
CA ALA A 85 -15.90 23.26 9.67
C ALA A 85 -17.15 22.49 9.22
N ALA A 86 -18.18 23.21 8.84
CA ALA A 86 -19.47 22.62 8.51
C ALA A 86 -19.22 21.54 7.45
N VAL A 87 -19.67 20.32 7.72
CA VAL A 87 -19.80 19.29 6.69
C VAL A 87 -20.51 19.96 5.52
N THR A 88 -19.84 20.02 4.37
CA THR A 88 -20.30 20.84 3.24
C THR A 88 -21.76 20.55 2.93
N ALA A 89 -22.58 21.59 2.81
CA ALA A 89 -24.00 21.47 2.50
C ALA A 89 -24.18 20.68 1.20
N THR A 90 -25.21 19.86 1.12
CA THR A 90 -25.53 19.15 -0.12
C THR A 90 -25.75 20.18 -1.24
N PRO A 91 -25.09 20.03 -2.42
CA PRO A 91 -25.25 20.98 -3.52
C PRO A 91 -26.70 21.12 -3.93
N THR A 92 -27.09 22.34 -4.33
CA THR A 92 -28.43 22.62 -4.86
C THR A 92 -28.65 21.90 -6.18
N GLY A 93 -29.90 21.50 -6.45
CA GLY A 93 -30.28 20.85 -7.71
C GLY A 93 -30.19 19.32 -7.72
N LEU A 94 -29.65 18.70 -6.66
CA LEU A 94 -29.67 17.24 -6.52
C LEU A 94 -31.05 16.75 -6.03
N LYS A 95 -31.42 15.51 -6.41
CA LYS A 95 -32.66 14.88 -5.89
C LYS A 95 -32.61 14.85 -4.36
N ASN A 96 -33.77 14.93 -3.72
CA ASN A 96 -33.84 14.77 -2.27
C ASN A 96 -33.65 13.29 -1.90
N VAL A 97 -32.62 12.98 -1.09
CA VAL A 97 -32.35 11.65 -0.55
C VAL A 97 -32.26 11.75 0.97
N PRO A 98 -33.11 11.01 1.71
CA PRO A 98 -33.15 11.13 3.17
C PRO A 98 -31.82 10.65 3.82
N ARG A 99 -31.54 11.13 5.04
CA ARG A 99 -30.29 10.85 5.77
C ARG A 99 -30.02 9.34 5.95
N ASN A 100 -31.05 8.57 6.25
CA ASN A 100 -30.96 7.11 6.42
C ASN A 100 -30.84 6.33 5.08
N ARG A 101 -30.72 7.02 3.95
CA ARG A 101 -30.39 6.47 2.62
C ARG A 101 -29.12 7.12 2.06
N THR A 102 -28.53 8.05 2.78
CA THR A 102 -27.30 8.77 2.42
C THR A 102 -26.15 8.28 3.29
N LEU A 103 -25.13 7.70 2.67
CA LEU A 103 -23.86 7.34 3.32
C LEU A 103 -22.88 8.49 3.18
N LYS A 104 -22.34 8.97 4.29
CA LYS A 104 -21.32 10.03 4.32
C LYS A 104 -19.97 9.46 4.74
N VAL A 105 -19.01 9.54 3.83
CA VAL A 105 -17.68 8.93 3.96
C VAL A 105 -16.61 10.00 3.97
N VAL A 106 -15.72 9.96 4.96
CA VAL A 106 -14.50 10.79 4.96
C VAL A 106 -13.37 9.94 4.41
N HIS A 107 -12.89 10.27 3.23
CA HIS A 107 -11.78 9.56 2.61
C HIS A 107 -11.11 10.37 1.50
N GLY A 108 -9.78 10.21 1.38
CA GLY A 108 -8.99 10.85 0.35
C GLY A 108 -8.85 12.37 0.55
N GLY A 109 -8.40 13.03 -0.49
CA GLY A 109 -8.11 14.46 -0.44
C GLY A 109 -6.76 14.78 0.20
N THR A 110 -6.27 15.97 -0.13
CA THR A 110 -5.10 16.60 0.50
C THR A 110 -5.44 18.04 0.74
N GLU A 111 -4.98 18.62 1.85
CA GLU A 111 -5.30 20.01 2.20
C GLU A 111 -6.82 20.28 2.21
N SER A 112 -7.59 19.32 2.73
CA SER A 112 -9.06 19.37 2.81
C SER A 112 -9.77 19.47 1.45
N LYS A 113 -9.14 19.00 0.37
CA LYS A 113 -9.71 19.04 -0.98
C LYS A 113 -9.39 17.77 -1.77
N HIS A 114 -10.32 17.37 -2.62
CA HIS A 114 -10.10 16.36 -3.66
C HIS A 114 -9.40 17.01 -4.85
N LYS A 115 -8.07 16.88 -4.99
CA LYS A 115 -7.33 17.42 -6.14
C LYS A 115 -7.69 16.73 -7.46
N ASP A 116 -8.25 15.54 -7.39
CA ASP A 116 -8.68 14.69 -8.50
C ASP A 116 -10.21 14.68 -8.70
N TRP A 117 -10.89 15.71 -8.23
CA TRP A 117 -12.37 15.76 -8.25
C TRP A 117 -13.00 15.54 -9.64
N ASP A 118 -12.28 15.88 -10.69
CA ASP A 118 -12.71 15.75 -12.09
C ASP A 118 -12.03 14.56 -12.83
N VAL A 119 -11.27 13.70 -12.11
CA VAL A 119 -10.58 12.55 -12.70
C VAL A 119 -11.32 11.27 -12.35
N TRP A 120 -12.10 10.78 -13.29
CA TRP A 120 -12.88 9.53 -13.14
C TRP A 120 -12.37 8.38 -13.99
N ASN A 121 -11.39 8.61 -14.86
CA ASN A 121 -10.64 7.55 -15.52
C ASN A 121 -9.74 6.83 -14.52
N PRO A 122 -9.88 5.51 -14.34
CA PRO A 122 -9.12 4.76 -13.34
C PRO A 122 -7.64 4.56 -13.68
N TYR A 123 -7.22 4.92 -14.89
CA TYR A 123 -5.89 4.64 -15.42
C TYR A 123 -4.91 5.83 -15.36
N VAL A 124 -5.36 7.02 -15.04
CA VAL A 124 -4.50 8.20 -14.92
C VAL A 124 -3.49 8.02 -13.77
N VAL A 125 -2.19 8.12 -14.08
CA VAL A 125 -1.13 8.04 -13.07
C VAL A 125 -1.20 9.26 -12.15
N GLY A 126 -1.12 9.04 -10.84
CA GLY A 126 -1.24 10.11 -9.84
C GLY A 126 -2.69 10.52 -9.50
N GLY A 127 -3.69 10.08 -10.26
CA GLY A 127 -5.10 10.23 -9.86
C GLY A 127 -5.45 9.31 -8.69
N THR A 128 -6.37 9.72 -7.82
CA THR A 128 -6.80 8.93 -6.65
C THR A 128 -7.82 7.87 -7.08
N HIS A 129 -7.39 6.94 -7.90
CA HIS A 129 -8.19 5.82 -8.36
C HIS A 129 -8.83 4.99 -7.22
N GLN A 130 -8.32 5.14 -6.01
CA GLN A 130 -8.84 4.46 -4.83
C GLN A 130 -10.13 5.10 -4.28
N ALA A 131 -10.42 6.36 -4.63
CA ALA A 131 -11.58 7.05 -4.09
C ALA A 131 -12.74 7.00 -5.08
N GLN A 132 -13.55 5.93 -5.07
CA GLN A 132 -14.86 5.82 -5.71
C GLN A 132 -14.92 5.32 -7.16
N GLN A 133 -13.83 5.29 -7.93
CA GLN A 133 -13.89 4.68 -9.27
C GLN A 133 -14.37 3.23 -9.21
N GLY A 134 -13.99 2.46 -8.17
CA GLY A 134 -14.46 1.10 -7.93
C GLY A 134 -15.96 0.96 -7.63
N LEU A 135 -16.70 2.06 -7.46
CA LEU A 135 -18.15 2.07 -7.34
C LEU A 135 -18.84 2.27 -8.69
N LEU A 136 -18.10 2.78 -9.66
CA LEU A 136 -18.60 3.10 -11.00
C LEU A 136 -18.20 2.03 -12.01
N TYR A 137 -16.89 1.66 -12.02
CA TYR A 137 -16.36 0.63 -12.89
C TYR A 137 -16.32 -0.71 -12.16
N GLU A 138 -16.49 -1.77 -12.90
CA GLU A 138 -16.50 -3.11 -12.35
C GLU A 138 -15.38 -3.97 -12.96
N PRO A 139 -14.76 -4.89 -12.16
CA PRO A 139 -13.75 -5.82 -12.63
C PRO A 139 -14.37 -7.10 -13.18
N LEU A 140 -13.53 -7.97 -13.71
CA LEU A 140 -13.93 -9.31 -14.11
C LEU A 140 -14.35 -10.19 -12.93
N ALA A 141 -13.68 -10.04 -11.80
CA ALA A 141 -14.02 -10.71 -10.53
C ALA A 141 -13.54 -9.89 -9.33
N TYR A 142 -14.11 -10.17 -8.16
CA TYR A 142 -13.64 -9.71 -6.87
C TYR A 142 -13.09 -10.88 -6.06
N TYR A 143 -12.24 -10.61 -5.10
CA TYR A 143 -11.77 -11.60 -4.14
C TYR A 143 -11.80 -11.05 -2.71
N SER A 144 -12.40 -11.80 -1.78
CA SER A 144 -12.34 -11.51 -0.36
C SER A 144 -11.24 -12.32 0.30
N ALA A 145 -10.17 -11.67 0.75
CA ALA A 145 -9.12 -12.32 1.53
C ALA A 145 -9.61 -12.79 2.91
N PHE A 146 -10.67 -12.16 3.45
CA PHE A 146 -11.24 -12.48 4.76
C PHE A 146 -12.13 -13.71 4.74
N ALA A 147 -12.86 -13.90 3.64
CA ALA A 147 -13.74 -15.06 3.44
C ALA A 147 -13.08 -16.15 2.59
N ASP A 148 -11.86 -15.96 2.08
CA ASP A 148 -11.20 -16.80 1.05
C ASP A 148 -12.18 -17.15 -0.08
N LYS A 149 -12.82 -16.12 -0.65
CA LYS A 149 -13.87 -16.30 -1.64
C LYS A 149 -13.69 -15.41 -2.86
N GLU A 150 -13.72 -16.05 -4.03
CA GLU A 150 -13.79 -15.38 -5.33
C GLU A 150 -15.25 -15.15 -5.73
N TYR A 151 -15.53 -13.97 -6.24
CA TYR A 151 -16.83 -13.59 -6.79
C TYR A 151 -16.64 -13.27 -8.28
N LEU A 152 -16.94 -14.21 -9.17
CA LEU A 152 -16.99 -13.94 -10.60
C LEU A 152 -18.03 -12.87 -10.87
N TRP A 153 -17.61 -11.78 -11.53
CA TRP A 153 -18.43 -10.59 -11.68
C TRP A 153 -18.78 -10.33 -13.15
N LEU A 154 -18.07 -9.45 -13.86
CA LEU A 154 -18.26 -9.31 -15.32
C LEU A 154 -17.87 -10.61 -16.05
N ALA A 155 -16.93 -11.37 -15.51
CA ALA A 155 -16.67 -12.74 -15.93
C ALA A 155 -17.70 -13.72 -15.33
N SER A 156 -18.07 -14.73 -16.11
CA SER A 156 -18.88 -15.88 -15.67
C SER A 156 -18.04 -17.15 -15.45
N GLY A 157 -16.80 -17.15 -15.98
CA GLY A 157 -15.84 -18.24 -15.83
C GLY A 157 -14.53 -17.92 -16.53
N TYR A 158 -13.51 -18.69 -16.20
CA TYR A 158 -12.21 -18.63 -16.88
C TYR A 158 -11.48 -19.96 -16.82
N GLU A 159 -10.60 -20.20 -17.77
CA GLU A 159 -9.82 -21.43 -17.88
C GLU A 159 -8.44 -21.15 -18.47
N TYR A 160 -7.42 -21.73 -17.87
CA TYR A 160 -6.06 -21.72 -18.41
C TYR A 160 -5.80 -22.93 -19.32
N SER A 161 -5.00 -22.73 -20.37
CA SER A 161 -4.43 -23.84 -21.13
C SER A 161 -3.46 -24.65 -20.27
N SER A 162 -3.20 -25.91 -20.66
CA SER A 162 -2.30 -26.80 -19.93
C SER A 162 -0.87 -26.28 -19.79
N ASP A 163 -0.40 -25.49 -20.77
CA ASP A 163 0.92 -24.83 -20.77
C ASP A 163 0.90 -23.48 -20.05
N LEU A 164 -0.25 -23.04 -19.51
CA LEU A 164 -0.45 -21.77 -18.78
C LEU A 164 -0.12 -20.52 -19.60
N LYS A 165 -0.01 -20.65 -20.94
CA LYS A 165 0.25 -19.53 -21.85
C LYS A 165 -0.99 -18.93 -22.48
N GLN A 166 -2.16 -19.46 -22.16
CA GLN A 166 -3.43 -18.93 -22.60
C GLN A 166 -4.43 -18.91 -21.45
N LEU A 167 -5.23 -17.86 -21.40
CA LEU A 167 -6.37 -17.71 -20.50
C LEU A 167 -7.61 -17.39 -21.33
N THR A 168 -8.60 -18.25 -21.27
CA THR A 168 -9.92 -18.02 -21.86
C THR A 168 -10.85 -17.51 -20.77
N ILE A 169 -11.46 -16.34 -20.99
CA ILE A 169 -12.42 -15.74 -20.06
C ILE A 169 -13.79 -15.69 -20.74
N LYS A 170 -14.81 -16.19 -20.04
CA LYS A 170 -16.22 -16.04 -20.42
C LYS A 170 -16.79 -14.83 -19.71
N THR A 171 -17.37 -13.88 -20.44
CA THR A 171 -18.08 -12.74 -19.89
C THR A 171 -19.58 -13.03 -19.78
N ARG A 172 -20.27 -12.30 -18.93
CA ARG A 172 -21.72 -12.40 -18.82
C ARG A 172 -22.39 -11.68 -20.00
N SER A 173 -23.51 -12.22 -20.47
CA SER A 173 -24.40 -11.58 -21.44
C SER A 173 -25.40 -10.67 -20.76
N GLY A 174 -26.01 -9.74 -21.54
CA GLY A 174 -27.10 -8.88 -21.06
C GLY A 174 -26.66 -7.71 -20.16
N ILE A 175 -25.37 -7.42 -20.09
CA ILE A 175 -24.84 -6.24 -19.42
C ILE A 175 -24.81 -5.09 -20.41
N ASN A 176 -25.28 -3.91 -19.99
CA ASN A 176 -25.15 -2.68 -20.75
C ASN A 176 -24.33 -1.65 -19.98
N TRP A 177 -23.57 -0.87 -20.71
CA TRP A 177 -23.00 0.37 -20.25
C TRP A 177 -24.11 1.37 -19.89
N SER A 178 -23.81 2.38 -19.11
CA SER A 178 -24.79 3.34 -18.62
C SER A 178 -25.39 4.26 -19.69
N ASP A 179 -24.82 4.27 -20.88
CA ASP A 179 -25.35 4.93 -22.08
C ASP A 179 -26.22 4.01 -22.97
N GLY A 180 -26.45 2.77 -22.51
CA GLY A 180 -27.25 1.78 -23.20
C GLY A 180 -26.50 0.89 -24.21
N GLN A 181 -25.22 1.17 -24.50
CA GLN A 181 -24.44 0.31 -25.35
C GLN A 181 -24.14 -1.04 -24.67
N PRO A 182 -24.12 -2.18 -25.41
CA PRO A 182 -23.86 -3.47 -24.81
C PRO A 182 -22.39 -3.57 -24.38
N PHE A 183 -22.16 -4.14 -23.19
CA PHE A 183 -20.85 -4.63 -22.77
C PHE A 183 -20.54 -5.97 -23.45
N SER A 184 -19.30 -6.17 -23.89
CA SER A 184 -18.89 -7.39 -24.59
C SER A 184 -17.44 -7.78 -24.30
N ALA A 185 -17.02 -8.95 -24.79
CA ALA A 185 -15.65 -9.41 -24.77
C ALA A 185 -14.68 -8.47 -25.53
N GLU A 186 -15.18 -7.65 -26.46
CA GLU A 186 -14.40 -6.61 -27.14
C GLU A 186 -13.92 -5.52 -26.17
N ASP A 187 -14.73 -5.11 -25.19
CA ASP A 187 -14.32 -4.14 -24.19
C ASP A 187 -13.17 -4.69 -23.32
N VAL A 188 -13.24 -5.98 -22.99
CA VAL A 188 -12.21 -6.69 -22.22
C VAL A 188 -10.90 -6.78 -23.03
N ALA A 189 -10.97 -7.25 -24.28
CA ALA A 189 -9.81 -7.38 -25.17
C ALA A 189 -9.16 -5.99 -25.40
N TYR A 190 -9.98 -4.99 -25.67
CA TYR A 190 -9.54 -3.61 -25.87
C TYR A 190 -8.82 -3.07 -24.61
N THR A 191 -9.42 -3.25 -23.43
CA THR A 191 -8.82 -2.77 -22.17
C THR A 191 -7.42 -3.37 -21.97
N PHE A 192 -7.26 -4.69 -22.10
CA PHE A 192 -5.97 -5.34 -21.87
C PHE A 192 -4.93 -5.00 -22.94
N ASN A 193 -5.30 -4.93 -24.22
CA ASN A 193 -4.36 -4.54 -25.27
C ASN A 193 -3.89 -3.10 -25.10
N THR A 194 -4.79 -2.17 -24.76
CA THR A 194 -4.42 -0.78 -24.54
C THR A 194 -3.50 -0.64 -23.31
N LEU A 195 -3.76 -1.34 -22.20
CA LEU A 195 -2.85 -1.38 -21.06
C LEU A 195 -1.47 -1.89 -21.45
N LYS A 196 -1.39 -2.97 -22.22
CA LYS A 196 -0.13 -3.51 -22.76
C LYS A 196 0.62 -2.47 -23.60
N GLU A 197 -0.07 -1.78 -24.48
CA GLU A 197 0.54 -0.80 -25.40
C GLU A 197 1.04 0.44 -24.68
N LEU A 198 0.26 0.96 -23.74
CA LEU A 198 0.59 2.17 -23.00
C LEU A 198 1.65 1.94 -21.91
N GLY A 199 1.74 0.72 -21.36
CA GLY A 199 2.76 0.35 -20.37
C GLY A 199 2.85 1.34 -19.21
N PRO A 200 4.03 1.94 -18.95
CA PRO A 200 4.25 2.80 -17.79
C PRO A 200 3.49 4.14 -17.84
N LYS A 201 2.87 4.49 -18.96
CA LYS A 201 2.11 5.74 -19.09
C LYS A 201 0.79 5.72 -18.31
N VAL A 202 0.30 4.53 -18.00
CA VAL A 202 -0.98 4.31 -17.32
C VAL A 202 -0.84 3.32 -16.17
N LYS A 203 -1.72 3.38 -15.20
CA LYS A 203 -1.77 2.40 -14.10
C LYS A 203 -2.00 1.00 -14.65
N TRP A 204 -1.36 0.00 -14.05
CA TRP A 204 -1.42 -1.42 -14.41
C TRP A 204 -0.84 -1.76 -15.80
N GLY A 205 -0.45 -0.75 -16.57
CA GLY A 205 0.07 -0.97 -17.91
C GLY A 205 1.35 -1.81 -17.91
N ILE A 206 2.32 -1.53 -17.02
CA ILE A 206 3.56 -2.33 -16.89
C ILE A 206 3.23 -3.80 -16.55
N ASP A 207 2.33 -4.04 -15.59
CA ASP A 207 1.98 -5.38 -15.15
C ASP A 207 1.39 -6.22 -16.27
N VAL A 208 0.54 -5.62 -17.09
CA VAL A 208 -0.04 -6.26 -18.27
C VAL A 208 1.00 -6.40 -19.38
N GLN A 209 1.79 -5.36 -19.64
CA GLN A 209 2.81 -5.34 -20.71
C GLN A 209 3.87 -6.42 -20.52
N GLN A 210 4.30 -6.70 -19.30
CA GLN A 210 5.32 -7.72 -19.03
C GLN A 210 4.86 -9.14 -19.37
N VAL A 211 3.58 -9.41 -19.30
CA VAL A 211 3.01 -10.77 -19.38
C VAL A 211 2.23 -10.98 -20.67
N LEU A 212 1.37 -10.03 -21.04
CA LEU A 212 0.41 -10.20 -22.14
C LEU A 212 1.09 -10.09 -23.51
N GLU A 213 0.88 -11.10 -24.35
CA GLU A 213 1.21 -11.06 -25.78
C GLU A 213 0.07 -10.43 -26.58
N ASP A 214 -1.16 -10.93 -26.40
CA ASP A 214 -2.35 -10.47 -27.13
C ASP A 214 -3.63 -10.80 -26.37
N ALA A 215 -4.69 -10.02 -26.59
CA ALA A 215 -6.04 -10.30 -26.13
C ALA A 215 -7.03 -10.17 -27.29
N LYS A 216 -7.83 -11.20 -27.53
CA LYS A 216 -8.76 -11.25 -28.66
C LYS A 216 -10.15 -11.70 -28.24
N ALA A 217 -11.17 -10.93 -28.54
CA ALA A 217 -12.55 -11.39 -28.50
C ALA A 217 -12.77 -12.38 -29.66
N VAL A 218 -13.22 -13.58 -29.35
CA VAL A 218 -13.49 -14.65 -30.34
C VAL A 218 -14.98 -14.80 -30.60
N ASP A 219 -15.80 -14.35 -29.69
CA ASP A 219 -17.24 -14.14 -29.82
C ASP A 219 -17.67 -13.02 -28.83
N PRO A 220 -18.94 -12.57 -28.83
CA PRO A 220 -19.39 -11.46 -27.97
C PRO A 220 -19.16 -11.66 -26.46
N ASN A 221 -19.03 -12.91 -26.00
CA ASN A 221 -18.90 -13.25 -24.60
C ASN A 221 -17.62 -14.05 -24.26
N THR A 222 -16.69 -14.18 -25.20
CA THR A 222 -15.45 -14.93 -24.98
C THR A 222 -14.25 -14.11 -25.40
N VAL A 223 -13.31 -13.91 -24.48
CA VAL A 223 -12.01 -13.33 -24.76
C VAL A 223 -10.91 -14.33 -24.46
N VAL A 224 -9.92 -14.41 -25.36
CA VAL A 224 -8.73 -15.24 -25.22
C VAL A 224 -7.53 -14.33 -25.07
N LEU A 225 -6.81 -14.51 -23.96
CA LEU A 225 -5.56 -13.83 -23.68
C LEU A 225 -4.40 -14.79 -23.91
N LYS A 226 -3.38 -14.36 -24.66
CA LYS A 226 -2.14 -15.10 -24.86
C LYS A 226 -1.02 -14.46 -24.06
N PHE A 227 -0.15 -15.27 -23.48
CA PHE A 227 0.97 -14.83 -22.64
C PHE A 227 2.31 -15.22 -23.28
N ARG A 228 3.33 -14.37 -23.08
CA ARG A 228 4.69 -14.64 -23.55
C ARG A 228 5.33 -15.81 -22.81
N THR A 229 5.00 -15.96 -21.54
CA THR A 229 5.47 -17.03 -20.62
C THR A 229 4.30 -17.60 -19.85
N PRO A 230 4.41 -18.81 -19.28
CA PRO A 230 3.38 -19.34 -18.38
C PRO A 230 3.02 -18.34 -17.29
N SER A 231 1.74 -18.04 -17.11
CA SER A 231 1.27 -16.96 -16.24
C SER A 231 0.04 -17.35 -15.40
N PRO A 232 0.18 -18.35 -14.51
CA PRO A 232 -0.95 -18.96 -13.81
C PRO A 232 -1.67 -18.02 -12.81
N ARG A 233 -1.10 -16.83 -12.56
CA ARG A 233 -1.64 -15.81 -11.64
C ARG A 233 -2.19 -14.58 -12.35
N PHE A 234 -2.26 -14.58 -13.68
CA PHE A 234 -2.66 -13.38 -14.41
C PHE A 234 -4.09 -12.95 -14.05
N PHE A 235 -5.04 -13.91 -13.97
CA PHE A 235 -6.41 -13.58 -13.59
C PHE A 235 -6.49 -12.98 -12.18
N ASP A 236 -5.78 -13.56 -11.23
CA ASP A 236 -5.68 -13.04 -9.86
C ASP A 236 -5.04 -11.64 -9.83
N LEU A 237 -3.98 -11.42 -10.62
CA LEU A 237 -3.31 -10.13 -10.76
C LEU A 237 -4.25 -9.03 -11.25
N VAL A 238 -5.11 -9.33 -12.21
CA VAL A 238 -6.02 -8.32 -12.81
C VAL A 238 -7.32 -8.16 -12.05
N THR A 239 -7.66 -9.09 -11.18
CA THR A 239 -8.87 -9.01 -10.34
C THR A 239 -8.60 -8.42 -8.97
N TYR A 240 -7.44 -8.71 -8.40
CA TYR A 240 -7.12 -8.28 -7.03
C TYR A 240 -5.61 -8.19 -6.78
N LYS A 241 -4.98 -7.18 -7.35
CA LYS A 241 -3.59 -6.85 -7.04
C LYS A 241 -3.55 -5.71 -6.03
N TYR A 242 -3.08 -5.96 -4.78
CA TYR A 242 -2.91 -4.91 -3.77
C TYR A 242 -4.14 -4.02 -3.63
N ASP A 243 -5.27 -4.49 -3.28
CA ASP A 243 -6.51 -3.75 -3.13
C ASP A 243 -7.26 -3.44 -4.42
N ILE A 244 -6.58 -3.43 -5.57
CA ILE A 244 -7.10 -2.84 -6.79
C ILE A 244 -6.78 -3.75 -7.96
N GLY A 245 -7.82 -4.08 -8.73
CA GLY A 245 -7.69 -4.80 -9.97
C GLY A 245 -7.81 -3.91 -11.21
N VAL A 246 -7.85 -4.55 -12.36
CA VAL A 246 -8.13 -3.90 -13.64
C VAL A 246 -9.63 -3.73 -13.80
N TYR A 247 -10.08 -2.49 -14.00
CA TYR A 247 -11.45 -2.15 -14.37
C TYR A 247 -11.63 -2.26 -15.89
N ILE A 248 -12.72 -2.82 -16.35
CA ILE A 248 -13.03 -2.81 -17.77
C ILE A 248 -13.65 -1.47 -18.14
N VAL A 249 -13.22 -0.89 -19.27
CA VAL A 249 -13.69 0.39 -19.76
C VAL A 249 -14.43 0.27 -21.09
N PRO A 250 -15.40 1.15 -21.39
CA PRO A 250 -16.16 1.12 -22.63
C PRO A 250 -15.28 1.50 -23.84
N LYS A 251 -15.02 0.52 -24.73
CA LYS A 251 -14.22 0.71 -25.94
C LYS A 251 -14.71 1.90 -26.78
N HIS A 252 -16.04 2.04 -26.96
CA HIS A 252 -16.64 3.08 -27.80
C HIS A 252 -16.38 4.51 -27.28
N VAL A 253 -16.10 4.67 -25.97
CA VAL A 253 -15.75 5.96 -25.35
C VAL A 253 -14.24 6.18 -25.33
N PHE A 254 -13.48 5.13 -25.02
CA PHE A 254 -12.03 5.24 -24.73
C PHE A 254 -11.13 5.13 -25.98
N LYS A 255 -11.63 4.59 -27.11
CA LYS A 255 -10.80 4.25 -28.27
C LYS A 255 -10.08 5.44 -28.92
N ASP A 256 -10.67 6.64 -28.81
CA ASP A 256 -10.12 7.85 -29.42
C ASP A 256 -9.56 8.82 -28.36
N GLN A 257 -9.26 8.31 -27.14
CA GLN A 257 -8.78 9.11 -26.01
C GLN A 257 -7.33 8.79 -25.65
N ASP A 258 -6.59 9.79 -25.25
CA ASP A 258 -5.31 9.59 -24.54
C ASP A 258 -5.57 9.19 -23.09
N TRP A 259 -5.42 7.92 -22.74
CA TRP A 259 -5.69 7.39 -21.40
C TRP A 259 -4.86 8.01 -20.30
N SER A 260 -3.69 8.58 -20.62
CA SER A 260 -2.82 9.19 -19.61
C SER A 260 -3.34 10.53 -19.10
N SER A 261 -4.19 11.21 -19.86
CA SER A 261 -4.73 12.54 -19.58
C SER A 261 -6.26 12.64 -19.62
N PHE A 262 -6.94 11.67 -20.23
CA PHE A 262 -8.38 11.64 -20.36
C PHE A 262 -9.08 11.53 -19.00
N LYS A 263 -9.84 12.54 -18.60
CA LYS A 263 -10.47 12.58 -17.27
C LYS A 263 -11.72 11.72 -17.15
N HIS A 264 -12.39 11.41 -18.26
CA HIS A 264 -13.69 10.73 -18.34
C HIS A 264 -14.75 11.38 -17.43
N PHE A 265 -14.81 12.72 -17.43
CA PHE A 265 -15.77 13.50 -16.68
C PHE A 265 -16.32 14.63 -17.53
N ASP A 266 -17.61 14.55 -17.85
CA ASP A 266 -18.36 15.58 -18.56
C ASP A 266 -19.87 15.40 -18.21
N PRO A 267 -20.41 16.18 -17.29
CA PRO A 267 -21.81 16.08 -16.91
C PRO A 267 -22.79 16.28 -18.08
N ALA A 268 -22.44 17.11 -19.08
CA ALA A 268 -23.28 17.35 -20.25
C ALA A 268 -23.40 16.10 -21.14
N LYS A 269 -22.40 15.22 -21.11
CA LYS A 269 -22.38 13.92 -21.80
C LYS A 269 -22.84 12.76 -20.92
N SER A 270 -23.27 13.02 -19.70
CA SER A 270 -23.56 12.00 -18.70
C SER A 270 -22.38 11.07 -18.42
N TRP A 271 -21.14 11.55 -18.53
CA TRP A 271 -19.92 10.83 -18.21
C TRP A 271 -19.63 10.87 -16.70
N PRO A 272 -19.00 9.82 -16.14
CA PRO A 272 -18.43 8.64 -16.79
C PRO A 272 -19.48 7.58 -17.21
N VAL A 273 -19.21 6.91 -18.35
CA VAL A 273 -19.96 5.74 -18.82
C VAL A 273 -19.42 4.49 -18.16
N THR A 274 -20.24 3.79 -17.39
CA THR A 274 -19.82 2.69 -16.50
C THR A 274 -20.91 1.63 -16.35
N THR A 275 -20.58 0.47 -15.75
CA THR A 275 -21.55 -0.61 -15.52
C THR A 275 -22.06 -0.67 -14.07
N GLY A 276 -21.40 0.02 -13.13
CA GLY A 276 -21.72 -0.04 -11.71
C GLY A 276 -23.03 0.63 -11.31
N PRO A 277 -23.52 0.38 -10.09
CA PRO A 277 -24.85 0.81 -9.63
C PRO A 277 -24.96 2.31 -9.29
N TRP A 278 -23.85 3.05 -9.27
CA TRP A 278 -23.89 4.50 -9.00
C TRP A 278 -23.47 5.32 -10.22
N LYS A 279 -23.81 6.59 -10.18
CA LYS A 279 -23.41 7.62 -11.16
C LYS A 279 -22.91 8.86 -10.41
N VAL A 280 -22.02 9.61 -11.03
CA VAL A 280 -21.59 10.91 -10.50
C VAL A 280 -22.74 11.90 -10.61
N ALA A 281 -23.25 12.36 -9.47
CA ALA A 281 -24.30 13.36 -9.39
C ALA A 281 -23.71 14.77 -9.23
N PHE A 282 -22.56 14.88 -8.55
CA PHE A 282 -21.81 16.12 -8.36
C PHE A 282 -20.35 15.79 -8.02
N SER A 283 -19.43 16.59 -8.52
CA SER A 283 -18.02 16.46 -8.18
C SER A 283 -17.34 17.81 -8.14
N ALA A 284 -16.69 18.12 -7.00
CA ALA A 284 -15.96 19.35 -6.75
C ALA A 284 -14.82 19.08 -5.75
N PRO A 285 -13.86 20.00 -5.60
CA PRO A 285 -12.77 19.83 -4.61
C PRO A 285 -13.27 19.57 -3.18
N GLU A 286 -14.41 20.11 -2.79
CA GLU A 286 -14.95 20.04 -1.44
C GLU A 286 -15.71 18.74 -1.17
N GLN A 287 -16.26 18.11 -2.20
CA GLN A 287 -16.98 16.84 -2.08
C GLN A 287 -17.26 16.18 -3.43
N LYS A 288 -17.40 14.85 -3.41
CA LYS A 288 -17.90 14.04 -4.53
C LYS A 288 -19.20 13.38 -4.11
N VAL A 289 -20.24 13.48 -4.94
CA VAL A 289 -21.56 12.90 -4.66
C VAL A 289 -21.91 11.89 -5.74
N LEU A 290 -22.18 10.67 -5.33
CA LEU A 290 -22.68 9.60 -6.19
C LEU A 290 -24.13 9.30 -5.83
N ASP A 291 -25.00 9.24 -6.83
CA ASP A 291 -26.39 8.79 -6.70
C ASP A 291 -26.54 7.39 -7.30
N ARG A 292 -27.29 6.53 -6.61
CA ARG A 292 -27.63 5.21 -7.11
C ARG A 292 -28.50 5.32 -8.36
N ARG A 293 -28.21 4.44 -9.34
CA ARG A 293 -29.08 4.21 -10.51
C ARG A 293 -30.35 3.49 -10.07
N ASP A 294 -31.43 3.62 -10.82
CA ASP A 294 -32.71 2.96 -10.52
C ASP A 294 -32.66 1.47 -10.87
N GLU A 295 -31.79 1.07 -11.79
CA GLU A 295 -31.57 -0.28 -12.24
C GLU A 295 -30.07 -0.62 -12.29
N TRP A 296 -29.77 -1.90 -12.10
CA TRP A 296 -28.41 -2.43 -12.18
C TRP A 296 -28.43 -3.85 -12.72
N TRP A 297 -27.50 -4.17 -13.60
CA TRP A 297 -27.43 -5.47 -14.26
C TRP A 297 -27.25 -6.62 -13.26
N ALA A 298 -26.45 -6.43 -12.19
CA ALA A 298 -26.17 -7.49 -11.22
C ALA A 298 -27.39 -7.85 -10.37
N ASP A 299 -28.30 -6.90 -10.12
CA ASP A 299 -29.59 -7.16 -9.47
C ASP A 299 -30.51 -7.97 -10.40
N LYS A 300 -30.59 -7.56 -11.69
CA LYS A 300 -31.34 -8.30 -12.71
C LYS A 300 -30.80 -9.73 -12.94
N ALA A 301 -29.49 -9.93 -12.79
CA ALA A 301 -28.83 -11.23 -12.89
C ALA A 301 -28.90 -12.07 -11.60
N GLY A 302 -29.45 -11.53 -10.52
CA GLY A 302 -29.57 -12.22 -9.22
C GLY A 302 -28.23 -12.41 -8.49
N LEU A 303 -27.19 -11.66 -8.87
CA LEU A 303 -25.84 -11.76 -8.26
C LEU A 303 -25.71 -10.93 -7.00
N ALA A 304 -26.30 -9.74 -6.99
CA ALA A 304 -26.38 -8.86 -5.84
C ALA A 304 -27.69 -8.07 -5.88
N LYS A 305 -28.17 -7.64 -4.73
CA LYS A 305 -29.35 -6.76 -4.67
C LYS A 305 -28.96 -5.33 -4.99
N LEU A 306 -29.89 -4.56 -5.58
CA LEU A 306 -29.70 -3.13 -5.74
C LEU A 306 -29.38 -2.48 -4.38
N PRO A 307 -28.26 -1.75 -4.24
CA PRO A 307 -27.82 -1.21 -2.96
C PRO A 307 -28.90 -0.41 -2.23
N ARG A 308 -28.96 -0.50 -0.91
CA ARG A 308 -29.87 0.32 -0.10
C ARG A 308 -29.33 1.74 0.12
N VAL A 309 -28.04 1.93 -0.09
CA VAL A 309 -27.39 3.25 -0.13
C VAL A 309 -27.78 3.96 -1.43
N GLU A 310 -28.60 5.01 -1.33
CA GLU A 310 -29.10 5.75 -2.50
C GLU A 310 -28.20 6.92 -2.88
N ARG A 311 -27.44 7.46 -1.90
CA ARG A 311 -26.45 8.50 -2.12
C ARG A 311 -25.20 8.24 -1.31
N ILE A 312 -24.04 8.47 -1.91
CA ILE A 312 -22.75 8.48 -1.24
C ILE A 312 -22.19 9.89 -1.35
N ILE A 313 -21.84 10.50 -0.21
CA ILE A 313 -21.14 11.77 -0.15
C ILE A 313 -19.74 11.51 0.36
N ASN A 314 -18.75 11.69 -0.49
CA ASN A 314 -17.35 11.57 -0.14
C ASN A 314 -16.78 12.95 0.19
N ILE A 315 -16.30 13.10 1.43
CA ILE A 315 -15.76 14.32 2.00
C ILE A 315 -14.25 14.14 2.15
N PRO A 316 -13.43 15.12 1.75
CA PRO A 316 -11.99 15.02 1.94
C PRO A 316 -11.62 15.00 3.43
N PHE A 317 -10.61 14.21 3.75
CA PHE A 317 -10.06 14.18 5.11
C PHE A 317 -9.41 15.52 5.46
N VAL A 318 -9.63 15.97 6.69
CA VAL A 318 -9.04 17.21 7.21
C VAL A 318 -8.04 16.92 8.33
N ALA A 319 -8.51 16.38 9.45
CA ALA A 319 -7.71 15.99 10.59
C ALA A 319 -8.48 14.98 11.46
N ASP A 320 -7.73 14.20 12.27
CA ASP A 320 -8.31 13.18 13.16
C ASP A 320 -9.36 13.75 14.11
N GLN A 321 -9.07 14.88 14.78
CA GLN A 321 -9.99 15.47 15.75
C GLN A 321 -11.30 15.97 15.13
N GLN A 322 -11.24 16.59 13.94
CA GLN A 322 -12.42 17.05 13.24
C GLN A 322 -13.26 15.87 12.75
N THR A 323 -12.60 14.83 12.23
CA THR A 323 -13.26 13.60 11.80
C THR A 323 -13.90 12.86 12.99
N ALA A 324 -13.20 12.79 14.13
CA ALA A 324 -13.74 12.22 15.36
C ALA A 324 -15.01 12.97 15.83
N GLN A 325 -14.98 14.29 15.81
CA GLN A 325 -16.17 15.11 16.16
C GLN A 325 -17.35 14.86 15.23
N ALA A 326 -17.09 14.77 13.92
CA ALA A 326 -18.15 14.50 12.92
C ALA A 326 -18.76 13.08 13.09
N LEU A 327 -17.95 12.09 13.51
CA LEU A 327 -18.42 10.75 13.88
C LEU A 327 -19.26 10.77 15.16
N ILE A 328 -18.80 11.49 16.19
CA ILE A 328 -19.49 11.63 17.48
C ILE A 328 -20.88 12.26 17.29
N THR A 329 -21.00 13.26 16.44
CA THR A 329 -22.27 13.96 16.15
C THR A 329 -23.14 13.30 15.09
N ASN A 330 -22.73 12.14 14.55
CA ASN A 330 -23.39 11.43 13.45
C ASN A 330 -23.49 12.24 12.13
N GLU A 331 -22.61 13.22 11.95
CA GLU A 331 -22.49 13.96 10.69
C GLU A 331 -21.90 13.10 9.58
N VAL A 332 -20.99 12.17 9.92
CA VAL A 332 -20.42 11.19 9.02
C VAL A 332 -20.65 9.77 9.54
N ASP A 333 -20.65 8.80 8.61
CA ASP A 333 -20.91 7.40 8.91
C ASP A 333 -19.64 6.55 8.92
N TYR A 334 -18.59 7.05 8.27
CA TYR A 334 -17.37 6.28 8.01
C TYR A 334 -16.19 7.23 7.84
N SER A 335 -15.01 6.78 8.29
CA SER A 335 -13.73 7.41 7.93
C SER A 335 -12.68 6.35 7.70
N TYR A 336 -11.71 6.62 6.80
CA TYR A 336 -10.52 5.80 6.75
C TYR A 336 -9.63 6.07 7.98
N GLY A 337 -8.70 5.18 8.26
CA GLY A 337 -7.86 5.05 9.44
C GLY A 337 -7.61 6.28 10.32
N LEU A 338 -8.06 6.22 11.56
CA LEU A 338 -7.72 7.19 12.60
C LEU A 338 -6.59 6.66 13.51
N GLN A 339 -5.91 7.57 14.21
CA GLN A 339 -4.90 7.20 15.19
C GLN A 339 -5.54 6.50 16.40
N PRO A 340 -4.87 5.51 17.01
CA PRO A 340 -5.42 4.74 18.13
C PRO A 340 -5.94 5.58 19.30
N ALA A 341 -5.22 6.65 19.65
CA ALA A 341 -5.58 7.51 20.77
C ALA A 341 -6.95 8.21 20.62
N THR A 342 -7.45 8.35 19.39
CA THR A 342 -8.72 9.03 19.09
C THR A 342 -9.93 8.17 19.47
N PHE A 343 -9.79 6.83 19.43
CA PHE A 343 -10.92 5.91 19.56
C PHE A 343 -11.55 5.90 20.94
N ALA A 344 -10.76 6.02 22.01
CA ALA A 344 -11.31 6.05 23.37
C ALA A 344 -12.32 7.20 23.56
N THR A 345 -12.01 8.37 23.03
CA THR A 345 -12.90 9.53 23.06
C THR A 345 -14.15 9.32 22.20
N ILE A 346 -13.99 8.76 21.00
CA ILE A 346 -15.10 8.47 20.09
C ILE A 346 -16.11 7.53 20.78
N PHE A 347 -15.62 6.40 21.31
CA PHE A 347 -16.49 5.37 21.90
C PHE A 347 -17.19 5.85 23.19
N ALA A 348 -16.50 6.67 24.01
CA ALA A 348 -17.09 7.24 25.22
C ALA A 348 -18.25 8.21 24.90
N GLN A 349 -18.19 8.94 23.79
CA GLN A 349 -19.18 9.94 23.42
C GLN A 349 -20.24 9.42 22.44
N ASN A 350 -19.91 8.42 21.62
CA ASN A 350 -20.86 7.79 20.70
C ASN A 350 -20.70 6.26 20.68
N PRO A 351 -21.45 5.53 21.51
CA PRO A 351 -21.37 4.06 21.57
C PRO A 351 -21.88 3.36 20.30
N LYS A 352 -22.46 4.10 19.33
CA LYS A 352 -22.88 3.59 18.02
C LYS A 352 -21.72 3.47 17.02
N ILE A 353 -20.54 3.98 17.37
CA ILE A 353 -19.36 3.80 16.53
C ILE A 353 -18.70 2.47 16.88
N ILE A 354 -18.40 1.69 15.85
CA ILE A 354 -17.66 0.43 15.94
C ILE A 354 -16.48 0.44 14.99
N THR A 355 -15.61 -0.54 15.13
CA THR A 355 -14.56 -0.88 14.14
C THR A 355 -14.66 -2.34 13.77
N HIS A 356 -13.76 -2.85 12.92
CA HIS A 356 -13.71 -4.27 12.59
C HIS A 356 -13.60 -5.17 13.84
N SER A 357 -12.82 -4.79 14.85
CA SER A 357 -12.68 -5.50 16.13
C SER A 357 -13.64 -4.99 17.23
N GLY A 358 -14.73 -4.33 16.86
CA GLY A 358 -15.67 -3.69 17.79
C GLY A 358 -15.07 -2.42 18.39
N GLN A 359 -15.16 -2.28 19.73
CA GLN A 359 -14.62 -1.12 20.47
C GLN A 359 -13.35 -1.47 21.26
N LYS A 360 -12.68 -2.56 20.90
CA LYS A 360 -11.47 -3.05 21.58
C LYS A 360 -10.26 -2.95 20.65
N PRO A 361 -9.04 -2.77 21.21
CA PRO A 361 -7.83 -2.92 20.40
C PRO A 361 -7.82 -4.23 19.62
N PRO A 362 -7.27 -4.27 18.43
CA PRO A 362 -6.48 -3.23 17.72
C PRO A 362 -7.31 -2.15 17.00
N TYR A 363 -8.62 -2.05 17.22
CA TYR A 363 -9.56 -1.12 16.60
C TYR A 363 -9.63 -1.24 15.06
N GLY A 364 -9.32 -2.41 14.51
CA GLY A 364 -9.24 -2.59 13.08
C GLY A 364 -8.98 -4.03 12.63
N TYR A 365 -8.70 -4.19 11.35
CA TYR A 365 -8.31 -5.46 10.75
C TYR A 365 -6.85 -5.45 10.33
N VAL A 366 -6.21 -6.64 10.32
CA VAL A 366 -4.84 -6.83 9.82
C VAL A 366 -4.81 -6.61 8.31
N ASP A 367 -3.91 -5.74 7.87
CA ASP A 367 -3.59 -5.55 6.46
C ASP A 367 -2.54 -6.57 5.99
N TRP A 368 -2.39 -6.74 4.66
CA TRP A 368 -1.30 -7.55 4.11
C TRP A 368 0.09 -6.89 4.23
N TRP A 369 0.21 -5.88 5.01
CA TRP A 369 1.30 -4.94 5.13
C TRP A 369 2.03 -5.03 6.50
N PRO A 370 2.67 -6.19 6.86
CA PRO A 370 3.47 -6.26 8.08
C PRO A 370 4.55 -5.17 8.09
N ILE A 371 4.80 -4.59 9.24
CA ILE A 371 5.78 -3.52 9.39
C ILE A 371 7.10 -4.10 9.90
N SER A 372 8.19 -3.75 9.22
CA SER A 372 9.54 -4.19 9.52
C SER A 372 10.50 -3.02 9.70
N LEU A 373 11.59 -3.28 10.41
CA LEU A 373 12.83 -2.55 10.26
C LEU A 373 13.62 -3.18 9.11
N TRP A 374 13.63 -2.50 7.98
CA TRP A 374 14.45 -2.85 6.83
C TRP A 374 15.87 -2.37 7.07
N VAL A 375 16.82 -3.27 7.02
CA VAL A 375 18.24 -2.95 7.00
C VAL A 375 18.81 -3.26 5.62
N ASN A 376 19.77 -2.45 5.15
CA ASN A 376 20.32 -2.62 3.82
C ASN A 376 21.36 -3.76 3.81
N ASN A 377 20.95 -4.92 3.30
CA ASN A 377 21.79 -6.13 3.28
C ASN A 377 23.01 -6.04 2.32
N SER A 378 23.16 -4.96 1.58
CA SER A 378 24.36 -4.72 0.76
C SER A 378 25.41 -3.86 1.46
N LYS A 379 25.14 -3.39 2.68
CA LYS A 379 26.04 -2.50 3.43
C LYS A 379 26.57 -3.15 4.71
N PRO A 380 27.90 -3.22 4.91
CA PRO A 380 28.46 -3.64 6.19
C PRO A 380 28.02 -2.71 7.34
N PRO A 381 27.78 -3.25 8.55
CA PRO A 381 27.83 -4.66 8.91
C PRO A 381 26.52 -5.42 8.69
N PHE A 382 25.52 -4.81 8.04
CA PHE A 382 24.17 -5.36 7.86
C PHE A 382 24.09 -6.40 6.74
N ASP A 383 25.16 -6.61 5.97
CA ASP A 383 25.34 -7.71 5.04
C ASP A 383 25.52 -9.07 5.75
N ASP A 384 25.95 -9.04 7.03
CA ASP A 384 26.07 -10.24 7.86
C ASP A 384 24.73 -10.62 8.51
N PRO A 385 24.16 -11.82 8.24
CA PRO A 385 22.92 -12.27 8.85
C PRO A 385 22.99 -12.40 10.38
N ASP A 386 24.16 -12.72 10.96
CA ASP A 386 24.32 -12.79 12.41
C ASP A 386 24.11 -11.41 13.05
N VAL A 387 24.61 -10.34 12.42
CA VAL A 387 24.37 -8.97 12.89
C VAL A 387 22.87 -8.62 12.81
N ARG A 388 22.18 -9.00 11.73
CA ARG A 388 20.74 -8.79 11.61
C ARG A 388 19.95 -9.56 12.68
N TRP A 389 20.37 -10.78 12.99
CA TRP A 389 19.79 -11.54 14.11
C TRP A 389 20.06 -10.90 15.47
N ALA A 390 21.26 -10.34 15.70
CA ALA A 390 21.54 -9.58 16.92
C ALA A 390 20.61 -8.37 17.04
N LEU A 391 20.43 -7.60 15.95
CA LEU A 391 19.47 -6.49 15.93
C LEU A 391 18.05 -6.98 16.22
N SER A 392 17.63 -8.12 15.68
CA SER A 392 16.31 -8.70 15.93
C SER A 392 16.11 -9.07 17.41
N TYR A 393 17.11 -9.64 18.07
CA TYR A 393 17.05 -9.93 19.50
C TYR A 393 17.02 -8.68 20.39
N TYR A 394 17.47 -7.53 19.89
CA TYR A 394 17.35 -6.25 20.58
C TYR A 394 15.95 -5.61 20.46
N MET A 395 15.12 -6.10 19.54
CA MET A 395 13.78 -5.54 19.34
C MET A 395 12.77 -6.07 20.34
N ASP A 396 12.39 -5.21 21.30
CA ASP A 396 11.20 -5.43 22.13
C ASP A 396 9.96 -5.06 21.31
N ARG A 397 9.36 -6.05 20.68
CA ARG A 397 8.18 -5.88 19.84
C ARG A 397 6.93 -5.55 20.64
N GLN A 398 6.90 -5.97 21.92
CA GLN A 398 5.80 -5.57 22.79
C GLN A 398 5.86 -4.06 23.06
N ALA A 399 7.04 -3.49 23.27
CA ALA A 399 7.21 -2.04 23.37
C ALA A 399 6.79 -1.32 22.07
N CYS A 400 7.05 -1.92 20.90
CA CYS A 400 6.55 -1.38 19.63
C CYS A 400 5.01 -1.36 19.57
N VAL A 401 4.34 -2.39 20.10
CA VAL A 401 2.88 -2.42 20.20
C VAL A 401 2.38 -1.41 21.23
N ASP A 402 2.91 -1.44 22.45
CA ASP A 402 2.36 -0.70 23.58
C ASP A 402 2.63 0.80 23.49
N VAL A 403 3.84 1.17 23.08
CA VAL A 403 4.26 2.59 22.97
C VAL A 403 4.00 3.12 21.57
N GLY A 404 4.46 2.41 20.54
CA GLY A 404 4.33 2.86 19.15
C GLY A 404 2.87 2.93 18.68
N TRP A 405 2.09 1.90 18.96
CA TRP A 405 0.68 1.82 18.56
C TRP A 405 -0.32 2.02 19.69
N ALA A 406 0.11 2.44 20.88
CA ALA A 406 -0.75 2.61 22.06
C ALA A 406 -1.60 1.34 22.34
N GLY A 407 -1.00 0.15 22.23
CA GLY A 407 -1.67 -1.14 22.41
C GLY A 407 -2.56 -1.60 21.24
N ALA A 408 -2.65 -0.81 20.17
CA ALA A 408 -3.57 -1.08 19.07
C ALA A 408 -2.88 -1.77 17.86
N SER A 409 -2.10 -2.78 18.11
CA SER A 409 -1.47 -3.64 17.10
C SER A 409 -1.18 -5.03 17.66
N SER A 410 -0.55 -5.89 16.88
CA SER A 410 -0.02 -7.20 17.26
C SER A 410 1.39 -7.39 16.71
N ILE A 411 2.15 -8.31 17.31
CA ILE A 411 3.50 -8.64 16.89
C ILE A 411 3.45 -9.39 15.55
N SER A 412 4.27 -8.97 14.58
CA SER A 412 4.51 -9.72 13.36
C SER A 412 5.70 -10.66 13.50
N LYS A 413 5.58 -11.87 12.96
CA LYS A 413 6.62 -12.94 13.02
C LYS A 413 7.23 -13.24 11.66
N MET A 414 6.58 -12.82 10.59
CA MET A 414 6.97 -13.15 9.22
C MET A 414 6.47 -12.08 8.24
N PRO A 415 7.00 -12.05 7.01
CA PRO A 415 6.71 -10.99 6.05
C PRO A 415 5.34 -11.10 5.37
N MET A 416 4.38 -11.76 5.99
CA MET A 416 3.10 -12.08 5.40
C MET A 416 2.04 -12.23 6.51
N PRO A 417 0.81 -11.69 6.34
CA PRO A 417 -0.26 -11.84 7.31
C PRO A 417 -0.85 -13.25 7.29
N SER A 418 -1.58 -13.61 8.34
CA SER A 418 -2.28 -14.90 8.47
C SER A 418 -3.73 -14.79 7.96
N TYR A 419 -3.93 -14.56 6.66
CA TYR A 419 -5.25 -14.68 6.05
C TYR A 419 -5.66 -16.16 5.85
N PRO A 420 -6.97 -16.48 5.78
CA PRO A 420 -7.45 -17.86 5.62
C PRO A 420 -6.74 -18.64 4.51
N ALA A 421 -6.59 -18.06 3.32
CA ALA A 421 -5.89 -18.69 2.19
C ALA A 421 -4.39 -18.91 2.44
N LEU A 422 -3.78 -18.14 3.34
CA LEU A 422 -2.34 -18.20 3.66
C LEU A 422 -2.06 -19.12 4.86
N GLN A 423 -3.06 -19.50 5.64
CA GLN A 423 -2.88 -20.30 6.85
C GLN A 423 -2.13 -21.63 6.61
N PRO A 424 -2.39 -22.40 5.54
CA PRO A 424 -1.63 -23.63 5.27
C PRO A 424 -0.12 -23.40 5.10
N TYR A 425 0.28 -22.27 4.54
CA TYR A 425 1.69 -21.89 4.40
C TYR A 425 2.31 -21.54 5.76
N VAL A 426 1.60 -20.75 6.58
CA VAL A 426 2.01 -20.42 7.95
C VAL A 426 2.18 -21.70 8.78
N ASP A 427 1.24 -22.62 8.68
CA ASP A 427 1.28 -23.89 9.43
C ASP A 427 2.47 -24.75 9.02
N SER A 428 2.89 -24.70 7.77
CA SER A 428 4.00 -25.50 7.24
C SER A 428 5.37 -25.12 7.78
N ILE A 429 5.51 -23.96 8.42
CA ILE A 429 6.80 -23.42 8.93
C ILE A 429 6.82 -23.22 10.44
N LYS A 430 5.87 -23.77 11.20
CA LYS A 430 5.80 -23.60 12.66
C LYS A 430 7.09 -24.05 13.37
N ASP A 431 7.67 -25.14 12.94
CA ASP A 431 8.95 -25.65 13.45
C ASP A 431 10.13 -24.74 13.09
N LEU A 432 10.14 -24.18 11.88
CA LEU A 432 11.15 -23.20 11.48
C LEU A 432 11.07 -21.93 12.32
N LEU A 433 9.85 -21.45 12.62
CA LEU A 433 9.66 -20.29 13.51
C LEU A 433 10.05 -20.58 14.96
N GLN A 434 10.02 -21.84 15.42
CA GLN A 434 10.59 -22.23 16.72
C GLN A 434 12.10 -22.22 16.69
N GLN A 435 12.70 -22.68 15.59
CA GLN A 435 14.17 -22.67 15.40
C GLN A 435 14.70 -21.24 15.22
N TYR A 436 13.98 -20.41 14.49
CA TYR A 436 14.32 -19.02 14.19
C TYR A 436 13.23 -18.08 14.75
N PRO A 437 13.26 -17.81 16.09
CA PRO A 437 12.18 -17.09 16.76
C PRO A 437 12.29 -15.57 16.49
N THR A 438 11.75 -15.15 15.35
CA THR A 438 11.79 -13.75 14.86
C THR A 438 11.13 -12.75 15.80
N ASP A 439 10.24 -13.19 16.68
CA ASP A 439 9.54 -12.38 17.68
C ASP A 439 10.22 -12.32 19.05
N LYS A 440 11.31 -13.05 19.24
CA LYS A 440 11.96 -13.15 20.55
C LYS A 440 12.75 -11.88 20.89
N TYR A 441 12.50 -11.31 22.05
CA TYR A 441 13.32 -10.28 22.69
C TYR A 441 14.34 -10.96 23.64
N ASP A 442 15.64 -10.83 23.35
CA ASP A 442 16.72 -11.45 24.12
C ASP A 442 18.02 -10.66 23.93
N PRO A 443 18.16 -9.49 24.58
CA PRO A 443 19.34 -8.64 24.39
C PRO A 443 20.66 -9.33 24.75
N LYS A 444 20.64 -10.28 25.69
CA LYS A 444 21.85 -11.04 26.05
C LYS A 444 22.33 -11.90 24.89
N LYS A 445 21.40 -12.56 24.18
CA LYS A 445 21.70 -13.32 22.99
C LYS A 445 22.22 -12.43 21.86
N GLY A 446 21.66 -11.25 21.72
CA GLY A 446 22.17 -10.23 20.80
C GLY A 446 23.62 -9.87 21.13
N ASP A 447 23.94 -9.61 22.39
CA ASP A 447 25.28 -9.29 22.86
C ASP A 447 26.28 -10.45 22.60
N GLU A 448 25.88 -11.70 22.87
CA GLU A 448 26.68 -12.90 22.59
C GLU A 448 27.06 -13.01 21.11
N ILE A 449 26.08 -12.75 20.21
CA ILE A 449 26.31 -12.77 18.77
C ILE A 449 27.30 -11.68 18.37
N MET A 450 27.11 -10.45 18.86
CA MET A 450 27.99 -9.32 18.55
C MET A 450 29.45 -9.60 19.03
N GLN A 451 29.59 -10.12 20.24
CA GLN A 451 30.90 -10.50 20.78
C GLN A 451 31.56 -11.60 19.95
N LYS A 452 30.81 -12.64 19.58
CA LYS A 452 31.30 -13.73 18.72
C LYS A 452 31.77 -13.22 17.35
N LYS A 453 31.16 -12.17 16.83
CA LYS A 453 31.55 -11.49 15.57
C LYS A 453 32.74 -10.54 15.75
N GLY A 454 33.28 -10.41 16.97
CA GLY A 454 34.48 -9.61 17.28
C GLY A 454 34.18 -8.16 17.62
N TYR A 455 32.93 -7.77 17.74
CA TYR A 455 32.53 -6.43 18.22
C TYR A 455 32.74 -6.30 19.72
N LYS A 456 33.05 -5.08 20.17
CA LYS A 456 33.21 -4.74 21.61
C LYS A 456 32.47 -3.46 21.90
N LYS A 457 32.04 -3.23 23.14
CA LYS A 457 31.47 -1.94 23.56
C LYS A 457 32.56 -0.95 23.90
N ASP A 458 32.46 0.28 23.39
CA ASP A 458 33.32 1.41 23.78
C ASP A 458 32.96 1.91 25.20
N ASN A 459 33.72 2.90 25.69
CA ASN A 459 33.48 3.48 27.03
C ASN A 459 32.09 4.13 27.20
N ALA A 460 31.39 4.44 26.11
CA ALA A 460 30.03 4.96 26.11
C ALA A 460 28.98 3.86 25.92
N GLY A 461 29.39 2.59 25.84
CA GLY A 461 28.49 1.45 25.71
C GLY A 461 28.05 1.10 24.28
N PHE A 462 28.64 1.73 23.26
CA PHE A 462 28.31 1.45 21.86
C PHE A 462 29.20 0.37 21.25
N TRP A 463 28.61 -0.49 20.42
CA TRP A 463 29.31 -1.51 19.68
C TRP A 463 30.26 -0.88 18.64
N VAL A 464 31.53 -1.31 18.69
CA VAL A 464 32.58 -0.92 17.76
C VAL A 464 33.20 -2.14 17.09
N ASP A 465 33.61 -1.97 15.84
CA ASP A 465 34.38 -2.95 15.09
C ASP A 465 35.85 -3.06 15.59
N SER A 466 36.65 -3.90 14.95
CA SER A 466 38.08 -4.08 15.24
C SER A 466 38.92 -2.81 15.04
N LYS A 467 38.39 -1.80 14.31
CA LYS A 467 39.04 -0.52 14.08
C LYS A 467 38.53 0.59 15.04
N GLY A 468 37.64 0.25 15.98
CA GLY A 468 37.05 1.18 16.92
C GLY A 468 35.93 2.04 16.30
N GLN A 469 35.39 1.68 15.12
CA GLN A 469 34.31 2.38 14.49
C GLN A 469 32.95 1.88 15.01
N ARG A 470 32.09 2.80 15.45
CA ARG A 470 30.72 2.46 15.92
C ARG A 470 29.86 1.93 14.80
N ILE A 471 29.01 0.95 15.13
CA ILE A 471 27.91 0.56 14.26
C ILE A 471 26.86 1.67 14.27
N LYS A 472 26.73 2.37 13.16
CA LYS A 472 25.76 3.43 12.97
C LYS A 472 24.55 2.95 12.17
N LEU A 473 23.35 3.31 12.62
CA LEU A 473 22.12 2.99 11.92
C LEU A 473 21.17 4.20 11.94
N GLU A 474 20.98 4.83 10.79
CA GLU A 474 19.88 5.79 10.61
C GLU A 474 18.59 5.01 10.48
N VAL A 475 17.66 5.17 11.42
CA VAL A 475 16.31 4.62 11.36
C VAL A 475 15.43 5.64 10.69
N MET A 476 15.28 5.56 9.38
CA MET A 476 14.34 6.41 8.64
C MET A 476 12.91 5.94 8.83
N GLY A 477 11.95 6.84 8.73
CA GLY A 477 10.53 6.53 8.72
C GLY A 477 9.75 7.42 7.75
N ALA A 478 8.64 6.91 7.26
CA ALA A 478 7.67 7.66 6.47
C ALA A 478 6.25 7.29 6.90
N GLY A 479 5.31 8.24 6.77
CA GLY A 479 3.91 8.03 7.11
C GLY A 479 3.67 7.65 8.57
N SER A 480 2.50 7.08 8.84
CA SER A 480 2.05 6.74 10.21
C SER A 480 2.92 5.68 10.89
N SER A 481 3.39 4.66 10.16
CA SER A 481 4.24 3.61 10.71
C SER A 481 5.61 4.13 11.13
N GLY A 482 6.22 4.99 10.31
CA GLY A 482 7.49 5.65 10.64
C GLY A 482 7.35 6.52 11.88
N THR A 483 6.30 7.33 11.96
CA THR A 483 6.01 8.19 13.12
C THR A 483 5.78 7.37 14.41
N ALA A 484 5.03 6.27 14.30
CA ALA A 484 4.69 5.44 15.45
C ALA A 484 5.87 4.63 15.99
N LEU A 485 6.61 3.97 15.10
CA LEU A 485 7.62 2.98 15.49
C LEU A 485 9.05 3.51 15.49
N GLY A 486 9.35 4.50 14.66
CA GLY A 486 10.72 4.98 14.48
C GLY A 486 11.40 5.43 15.77
N PRO A 487 10.76 6.28 16.62
CA PRO A 487 11.33 6.67 17.90
C PRO A 487 11.57 5.49 18.83
N VAL A 488 10.62 4.54 18.91
CA VAL A 488 10.72 3.35 19.77
C VAL A 488 11.87 2.45 19.32
N VAL A 489 11.95 2.14 18.04
CA VAL A 489 13.01 1.31 17.44
C VAL A 489 14.38 1.97 17.60
N GLY A 490 14.48 3.28 17.35
CA GLY A 490 15.71 4.04 17.55
C GLY A 490 16.22 3.95 18.99
N GLU A 491 15.33 4.09 19.96
CA GLU A 491 15.68 4.01 21.39
C GLU A 491 16.07 2.58 21.80
N LEU A 492 15.36 1.56 21.34
CA LEU A 492 15.70 0.15 21.61
C LEU A 492 17.10 -0.19 21.11
N LEU A 493 17.43 0.21 19.88
CA LEU A 493 18.75 0.01 19.30
C LEU A 493 19.82 0.75 20.07
N LYS A 494 19.57 2.00 20.46
CA LYS A 494 20.50 2.81 21.22
C LYS A 494 20.81 2.19 22.60
N ARG A 495 19.79 1.71 23.31
CA ARG A 495 19.95 0.97 24.58
C ARG A 495 20.78 -0.31 24.41
N ALA A 496 20.66 -0.96 23.29
CA ALA A 496 21.45 -2.16 22.96
C ALA A 496 22.93 -1.84 22.63
N GLY A 497 23.26 -0.57 22.40
CA GLY A 497 24.60 -0.12 22.06
C GLY A 497 24.84 0.08 20.56
N ILE A 498 23.78 0.19 19.76
CA ILE A 498 23.86 0.63 18.36
C ILE A 498 23.78 2.16 18.34
N ASP A 499 24.69 2.84 17.65
CA ASP A 499 24.65 4.30 17.44
C ASP A 499 23.51 4.64 16.45
N ALA A 500 22.27 4.54 16.95
CA ALA A 500 21.05 4.66 16.15
C ALA A 500 20.42 6.05 16.33
N ALA A 501 19.93 6.62 15.22
CA ALA A 501 19.19 7.88 15.21
C ALA A 501 17.93 7.75 14.33
N TYR A 502 16.78 8.15 14.86
CA TYR A 502 15.55 8.24 14.09
C TYR A 502 15.47 9.54 13.29
N SER A 503 14.98 9.46 12.05
CA SER A 503 14.75 10.60 11.16
C SER A 503 13.52 10.41 10.28
N GLN A 504 12.92 11.52 9.82
CA GLN A 504 11.83 11.54 8.83
C GLN A 504 12.16 12.51 7.69
N PRO A 505 13.16 12.22 6.86
CA PRO A 505 13.46 13.08 5.74
C PRO A 505 12.31 13.06 4.71
N PRO A 506 11.99 14.19 4.05
CA PRO A 506 10.92 14.25 3.05
C PRO A 506 11.08 13.27 1.89
N ASP A 507 12.31 12.89 1.58
CA ASP A 507 12.71 11.98 0.51
C ASP A 507 12.93 10.52 1.00
N ALA A 508 12.52 10.19 2.24
CA ALA A 508 12.74 8.87 2.84
C ALA A 508 12.32 7.72 1.90
N SER A 509 11.14 7.81 1.29
CA SER A 509 10.63 6.78 0.38
C SER A 509 11.47 6.64 -0.88
N THR A 510 11.98 7.74 -1.43
CA THR A 510 12.87 7.76 -2.60
C THR A 510 14.23 7.14 -2.25
N ARG A 511 14.84 7.56 -1.14
CA ARG A 511 16.10 6.99 -0.64
C ARG A 511 15.96 5.49 -0.38
N PHE A 512 14.85 5.06 0.21
CA PHE A 512 14.56 3.64 0.45
C PHE A 512 14.49 2.85 -0.87
N SER A 513 13.74 3.33 -1.85
CA SER A 513 13.63 2.71 -3.16
C SER A 513 14.97 2.63 -3.90
N ASN A 514 15.82 3.66 -3.78
CA ASN A 514 17.14 3.71 -4.40
C ASN A 514 18.22 2.90 -3.65
N GLY A 515 17.95 2.44 -2.41
CA GLY A 515 18.95 1.78 -1.56
C GLY A 515 19.92 2.74 -0.87
N GLU A 516 19.56 4.00 -0.75
CA GLU A 516 20.33 5.07 -0.12
C GLU A 516 19.98 5.21 1.37
N TYR A 517 19.98 4.08 2.08
CA TYR A 517 19.59 4.01 3.50
C TYR A 517 20.46 2.97 4.23
N THR A 518 20.46 3.02 5.55
CA THR A 518 20.97 1.95 6.43
C THR A 518 19.82 1.22 7.12
N GLY A 519 18.82 1.95 7.63
CA GLY A 519 17.59 1.41 8.21
C GLY A 519 16.36 2.21 7.79
N MET A 520 15.20 1.54 7.63
CA MET A 520 13.92 2.15 7.31
C MET A 520 12.79 1.40 8.00
N ILE A 521 11.88 2.13 8.63
CA ILE A 521 10.59 1.58 9.08
C ILE A 521 9.59 1.67 7.94
N SER A 522 9.20 0.52 7.42
CA SER A 522 8.20 0.44 6.35
C SER A 522 7.49 -0.91 6.38
N GLY A 523 6.28 -0.95 5.82
CA GLY A 523 5.63 -2.20 5.47
C GLY A 523 6.03 -2.67 4.08
N HIS A 524 5.53 -3.85 3.72
CA HIS A 524 5.62 -4.37 2.37
C HIS A 524 4.31 -5.02 1.99
N GLY A 525 3.73 -4.57 0.90
CA GLY A 525 2.54 -5.18 0.33
C GLY A 525 2.87 -6.57 -0.19
N GLY A 526 1.91 -7.47 -0.13
CA GLY A 526 2.25 -8.79 -0.55
C GLY A 526 1.09 -9.72 -0.83
N SER A 527 1.19 -10.85 -0.19
CA SER A 527 0.33 -12.00 -0.42
C SER A 527 -1.00 -11.86 0.29
N ILE A 528 -2.06 -12.29 -0.41
CA ILE A 528 -3.42 -12.37 0.14
C ILE A 528 -4.04 -13.76 -0.10
N ARG A 529 -3.64 -14.44 -1.17
CA ARG A 529 -4.20 -15.70 -1.63
C ARG A 529 -3.16 -16.82 -1.74
N ASP A 530 -1.94 -16.46 -2.14
CA ASP A 530 -0.77 -17.34 -2.15
C ASP A 530 0.51 -16.54 -1.81
N PRO A 531 1.65 -17.19 -1.49
CA PRO A 531 2.84 -16.50 -0.99
C PRO A 531 3.67 -15.80 -2.07
N TYR A 532 3.35 -15.93 -3.36
CA TYR A 532 4.19 -15.46 -4.46
C TYR A 532 4.54 -13.97 -4.35
N ASN A 533 3.54 -13.12 -4.11
CA ASN A 533 3.75 -11.68 -4.07
C ASN A 533 4.71 -11.25 -2.94
N THR A 534 4.66 -11.92 -1.79
CA THR A 534 5.64 -11.69 -0.70
C THR A 534 7.03 -12.20 -1.08
N LEU A 535 7.13 -13.43 -1.57
CA LEU A 535 8.43 -14.03 -1.88
C LEU A 535 9.18 -13.26 -2.97
N ARG A 536 8.49 -12.81 -4.03
CA ARG A 536 9.13 -12.03 -5.10
C ARG A 536 9.73 -10.69 -4.65
N LEU A 537 9.29 -10.14 -3.50
CA LEU A 537 9.89 -8.93 -2.92
C LEU A 537 11.35 -9.13 -2.49
N TYR A 538 11.76 -10.36 -2.29
CA TYR A 538 13.12 -10.72 -1.85
C TYR A 538 13.98 -11.30 -2.99
N GLN A 539 13.45 -11.44 -4.21
CA GLN A 539 14.24 -11.88 -5.36
C GLN A 539 15.32 -10.87 -5.74
N SER A 540 16.51 -11.36 -6.06
CA SER A 540 17.67 -10.54 -6.43
C SER A 540 17.40 -9.62 -7.61
N ALA A 541 16.64 -10.07 -8.62
CA ALA A 541 16.26 -9.31 -9.80
C ALA A 541 15.38 -8.09 -9.48
N SER A 542 14.63 -8.13 -8.37
CA SER A 542 13.74 -7.03 -7.95
C SER A 542 14.49 -5.82 -7.40
N THR A 543 15.81 -5.87 -7.22
CA THR A 543 16.61 -4.75 -6.69
C THR A 543 16.76 -3.58 -7.67
N THR A 544 16.48 -3.78 -8.96
CA THR A 544 16.72 -2.80 -10.03
C THR A 544 15.46 -2.33 -10.74
N VAL A 545 14.28 -2.76 -10.30
CA VAL A 545 13.03 -2.48 -11.02
C VAL A 545 12.56 -1.07 -10.70
N THR A 546 12.67 -0.16 -11.67
CA THR A 546 12.03 1.15 -11.66
C THR A 546 10.52 0.99 -11.90
N GLY A 547 9.70 1.49 -10.98
CA GLY A 547 8.24 1.52 -11.13
C GLY A 547 7.49 0.24 -10.74
N GLY A 548 8.16 -0.74 -10.11
CA GLY A 548 7.55 -1.97 -9.62
C GLY A 548 7.85 -2.22 -8.15
N MET A 549 7.60 -3.45 -7.70
CA MET A 549 8.07 -3.91 -6.38
C MET A 549 9.59 -4.02 -6.36
N VAL A 550 10.20 -3.32 -5.43
CA VAL A 550 11.65 -3.34 -5.25
C VAL A 550 11.98 -4.25 -4.09
N ASN A 551 13.02 -5.09 -4.23
CA ASN A 551 13.63 -5.79 -3.11
C ASN A 551 14.32 -4.75 -2.21
N SER A 552 13.56 -4.20 -1.28
CA SER A 552 14.01 -3.10 -0.43
C SER A 552 15.12 -3.51 0.52
N SER A 553 15.20 -4.78 0.93
CA SER A 553 16.28 -5.29 1.77
C SER A 553 17.63 -5.37 1.06
N ARG A 554 17.66 -5.39 -0.26
CA ARG A 554 18.86 -5.68 -1.08
C ARG A 554 19.42 -7.09 -0.83
N PHE A 555 18.60 -7.98 -0.31
CA PHE A 555 18.92 -9.40 -0.16
C PHE A 555 19.18 -10.04 -1.51
N LYS A 556 20.16 -10.93 -1.58
CA LYS A 556 20.50 -11.70 -2.78
C LYS A 556 20.79 -13.14 -2.40
N ASN A 557 20.07 -14.07 -3.01
CA ASN A 557 20.31 -15.50 -2.82
C ASN A 557 19.79 -16.28 -4.04
N GLU A 558 20.69 -16.86 -4.80
CA GLU A 558 20.38 -17.58 -6.03
C GLU A 558 19.49 -18.81 -5.83
N ALA A 559 19.66 -19.53 -4.70
CA ALA A 559 18.80 -20.67 -4.38
C ALA A 559 17.38 -20.23 -4.05
N PHE A 560 17.24 -19.11 -3.33
CA PHE A 560 15.93 -18.49 -3.07
C PHE A 560 15.25 -18.05 -4.37
N ASP A 561 16.00 -17.38 -5.26
CA ASP A 561 15.47 -16.89 -6.54
C ASP A 561 14.90 -18.03 -7.38
N LYS A 562 15.61 -19.17 -7.48
CA LYS A 562 15.16 -20.38 -8.20
C LYS A 562 13.84 -20.94 -7.63
N ILE A 563 13.71 -20.95 -6.30
CA ILE A 563 12.48 -21.41 -5.65
C ILE A 563 11.32 -20.46 -6.00
N VAL A 564 11.54 -19.16 -5.96
CA VAL A 564 10.49 -18.17 -6.28
C VAL A 564 10.09 -18.22 -7.75
N ASP A 565 11.04 -18.47 -8.66
CA ASP A 565 10.75 -18.71 -10.07
C ASP A 565 9.87 -19.96 -10.26
N GLU A 566 10.13 -21.03 -9.50
CA GLU A 566 9.28 -22.22 -9.51
C GLU A 566 7.87 -21.93 -8.93
N VAL A 567 7.78 -21.15 -7.85
CA VAL A 567 6.48 -20.67 -7.32
C VAL A 567 5.73 -19.90 -8.40
N ALA A 568 6.41 -19.01 -9.14
CA ALA A 568 5.80 -18.20 -10.20
C ALA A 568 5.12 -19.05 -11.28
N MET A 569 5.73 -20.19 -11.62
CA MET A 569 5.23 -21.11 -12.67
C MET A 569 4.27 -22.18 -12.16
N THR A 570 4.12 -22.32 -10.83
CA THR A 570 3.22 -23.33 -10.24
C THR A 570 1.79 -22.79 -10.19
N PRO A 571 0.79 -23.52 -10.73
CA PRO A 571 -0.62 -23.13 -10.64
C PRO A 571 -1.08 -22.93 -9.19
N MET A 572 -1.92 -21.93 -8.95
CA MET A 572 -2.48 -21.68 -7.61
C MET A 572 -3.35 -22.83 -7.08
N THR A 573 -3.80 -23.72 -7.96
CA THR A 573 -4.53 -24.94 -7.61
C THR A 573 -3.65 -26.04 -7.05
N ASP A 574 -2.34 -26.04 -7.33
CA ASP A 574 -1.38 -26.99 -6.79
C ASP A 574 -0.88 -26.55 -5.39
N LYS A 575 -1.81 -26.55 -4.45
CA LYS A 575 -1.56 -26.10 -3.07
C LYS A 575 -0.44 -26.89 -2.39
N ALA A 576 -0.37 -28.20 -2.61
CA ALA A 576 0.66 -29.03 -1.97
C ALA A 576 2.07 -28.63 -2.40
N LYS A 577 2.28 -28.46 -3.70
CA LYS A 577 3.57 -27.99 -4.24
C LYS A 577 3.91 -26.59 -3.78
N LEU A 578 2.94 -25.68 -3.77
CA LEU A 578 3.16 -24.30 -3.31
C LEU A 578 3.55 -24.24 -1.84
N VAL A 579 2.94 -25.06 -0.98
CA VAL A 579 3.29 -25.16 0.44
C VAL A 579 4.72 -25.67 0.63
N ASP A 580 5.13 -26.72 -0.11
CA ASP A 580 6.51 -27.23 -0.08
C ASP A 580 7.52 -26.18 -0.54
N LEU A 581 7.25 -25.47 -1.64
CA LEU A 581 8.11 -24.42 -2.16
C LEU A 581 8.21 -23.24 -1.17
N PHE A 582 7.09 -22.84 -0.57
CA PHE A 582 7.09 -21.81 0.46
C PHE A 582 7.97 -22.20 1.66
N ARG A 583 7.82 -23.43 2.16
CA ARG A 583 8.64 -23.93 3.26
C ARG A 583 10.14 -23.92 2.91
N LYS A 584 10.50 -24.33 1.69
CA LYS A 584 11.90 -24.26 1.20
C LYS A 584 12.41 -22.82 1.13
N ALA A 585 11.61 -21.89 0.62
CA ALA A 585 11.94 -20.47 0.58
C ALA A 585 12.16 -19.89 1.99
N MET A 586 11.27 -20.20 2.93
CA MET A 586 11.39 -19.75 4.32
C MET A 586 12.57 -20.40 5.05
N GLY A 587 12.97 -21.60 4.67
CA GLY A 587 14.20 -22.25 5.14
C GLY A 587 15.48 -21.48 4.78
N ILE A 588 15.42 -20.62 3.75
CA ILE A 588 16.51 -19.70 3.37
C ILE A 588 16.28 -18.31 3.99
N TRP A 589 15.06 -17.82 3.93
CA TRP A 589 14.70 -16.48 4.40
C TRP A 589 14.93 -16.29 5.91
N LEU A 590 14.46 -17.25 6.73
CA LEU A 590 14.54 -17.15 8.19
C LEU A 590 16.00 -17.07 8.71
N PRO A 591 16.94 -17.97 8.34
CA PRO A 591 18.32 -17.81 8.77
C PRO A 591 18.98 -16.54 8.22
N ALA A 592 18.61 -16.11 7.01
CA ALA A 592 19.15 -14.89 6.42
C ALA A 592 18.58 -13.61 7.03
N LEU A 593 17.33 -13.62 7.49
CA LEU A 593 16.59 -12.50 8.07
C LEU A 593 16.77 -11.18 7.28
N PRO A 594 16.27 -11.09 6.03
CA PRO A 594 16.52 -9.93 5.19
C PRO A 594 15.96 -8.61 5.75
N ASP A 595 14.90 -8.68 6.55
CA ASP A 595 14.33 -7.58 7.32
C ASP A 595 13.82 -8.07 8.67
N ILE A 596 13.73 -7.18 9.64
CA ILE A 596 13.39 -7.48 11.02
C ILE A 596 11.92 -7.16 11.25
N GLN A 597 11.09 -8.19 11.38
CA GLN A 597 9.65 -8.05 11.61
C GLN A 597 9.38 -7.34 12.94
N LEU A 598 8.45 -6.40 12.96
CA LEU A 598 8.07 -5.63 14.14
C LEU A 598 6.61 -5.89 14.53
N THR A 599 5.67 -5.32 13.79
CA THR A 599 4.24 -5.38 14.11
C THR A 599 3.41 -5.62 12.86
N GLU A 600 2.21 -6.18 13.05
CA GLU A 600 1.17 -6.13 12.02
C GLU A 600 0.69 -4.68 11.85
N PHE A 601 0.28 -4.35 10.63
CA PHE A 601 -0.42 -3.08 10.39
C PHE A 601 -1.93 -3.31 10.48
N HIS A 602 -2.62 -2.44 11.21
CA HIS A 602 -4.07 -2.51 11.34
C HIS A 602 -4.73 -1.29 10.73
N HIS A 603 -5.68 -1.50 9.84
CA HIS A 603 -6.57 -0.44 9.36
C HIS A 603 -7.67 -0.20 10.38
N ARG A 604 -7.61 0.98 11.02
CA ARG A 604 -8.50 1.39 12.11
C ARG A 604 -9.61 2.27 11.59
N ILE A 605 -10.67 1.63 11.12
CA ILE A 605 -11.78 2.24 10.40
C ILE A 605 -12.98 2.36 11.32
N PRO A 606 -13.38 3.58 11.71
CA PRO A 606 -14.63 3.79 12.43
C PRO A 606 -15.83 3.68 11.50
N MET A 607 -16.86 2.96 11.93
CA MET A 607 -18.12 2.71 11.22
C MET A 607 -19.29 3.03 12.14
N ASN A 608 -20.21 3.87 11.69
CA ASN A 608 -21.34 4.36 12.49
C ASN A 608 -22.57 3.49 12.30
N THR A 609 -23.06 2.88 13.36
CA THR A 609 -24.26 2.03 13.35
C THR A 609 -25.57 2.78 13.60
N THR A 610 -25.56 4.11 13.63
CA THR A 610 -26.78 4.93 13.83
C THR A 610 -27.76 4.79 12.68
N TYR A 611 -27.27 4.88 11.44
CA TYR A 611 -28.11 4.82 10.23
C TYR A 611 -27.92 3.52 9.45
N TRP A 612 -26.82 2.80 9.67
CA TRP A 612 -26.41 1.65 8.88
C TRP A 612 -26.08 0.44 9.73
N LYS A 613 -26.47 -0.74 9.30
CA LYS A 613 -26.11 -2.05 9.88
C LYS A 613 -25.46 -2.94 8.83
N ASN A 614 -25.01 -4.11 9.26
CA ASN A 614 -24.31 -5.09 8.44
C ASN A 614 -22.92 -4.62 7.94
N TRP A 615 -22.24 -3.82 8.77
CA TRP A 615 -20.84 -3.49 8.53
C TRP A 615 -19.94 -4.74 8.59
N PRO A 616 -18.83 -4.78 7.81
CA PRO A 616 -17.88 -5.88 7.90
C PRO A 616 -17.08 -5.79 9.22
N THR A 617 -17.22 -6.82 10.05
CA THR A 617 -16.54 -6.92 11.35
C THR A 617 -15.87 -8.28 11.51
N ALA A 618 -15.09 -8.47 12.57
CA ALA A 618 -14.50 -9.76 12.89
C ALA A 618 -15.55 -10.87 13.12
N GLU A 619 -16.76 -10.51 13.56
CA GLU A 619 -17.89 -11.42 13.72
C GLU A 619 -18.64 -11.69 12.40
N ASN A 620 -18.49 -10.80 11.43
CA ASN A 620 -19.08 -10.90 10.10
C ASN A 620 -18.05 -10.54 9.01
N PRO A 621 -17.01 -11.37 8.83
CA PRO A 621 -15.83 -11.03 8.04
C PRO A 621 -16.00 -11.34 6.54
N TYR A 622 -17.14 -10.98 5.94
CA TYR A 622 -17.40 -11.23 4.52
C TYR A 622 -16.49 -10.45 3.58
N ILE A 623 -15.94 -9.33 4.04
CA ILE A 623 -14.97 -8.48 3.35
C ILE A 623 -14.23 -7.59 4.36
N ASN A 624 -13.16 -6.92 3.95
CA ASN A 624 -12.58 -5.83 4.73
C ASN A 624 -13.41 -4.54 4.60
N GLY A 625 -13.29 -3.64 5.59
CA GLY A 625 -14.05 -2.39 5.61
C GLY A 625 -13.41 -1.22 4.84
N ALA A 626 -12.37 -1.44 4.03
CA ALA A 626 -11.66 -0.37 3.34
C ALA A 626 -12.48 0.28 2.23
N SER A 627 -12.48 1.62 2.16
CA SER A 627 -13.12 2.38 1.09
C SER A 627 -12.21 2.64 -0.11
N TRP A 628 -10.94 2.25 -0.02
CA TRP A 628 -9.94 2.39 -1.08
C TRP A 628 -9.68 1.09 -1.85
N HIS A 629 -10.23 -0.03 -1.41
CA HIS A 629 -10.12 -1.31 -2.09
C HIS A 629 -11.15 -1.42 -3.22
N LEU A 630 -10.81 -2.22 -4.24
CA LEU A 630 -11.76 -2.64 -5.27
C LEU A 630 -13.04 -3.21 -4.65
N THR A 631 -12.90 -3.92 -3.55
CA THR A 631 -13.97 -4.57 -2.79
C THR A 631 -14.86 -3.62 -1.99
N TYR A 632 -14.62 -2.31 -2.03
CA TYR A 632 -15.49 -1.27 -1.45
C TYR A 632 -16.95 -1.45 -1.86
N ALA A 633 -17.18 -1.75 -3.13
CA ALA A 633 -18.52 -1.99 -3.65
C ALA A 633 -19.25 -3.11 -2.88
N ILE A 634 -18.54 -4.18 -2.46
CA ILE A 634 -19.15 -5.35 -1.80
C ILE A 634 -19.78 -4.98 -0.47
N TRP A 635 -19.09 -4.23 0.40
CA TRP A 635 -19.71 -3.89 1.66
C TRP A 635 -20.83 -2.85 1.50
N LEU A 636 -20.77 -1.98 0.48
CA LEU A 636 -21.87 -1.08 0.17
C LEU A 636 -23.14 -1.81 -0.29
N TRP A 637 -23.02 -2.90 -1.04
CA TRP A 637 -24.19 -3.70 -1.44
C TRP A 637 -24.84 -4.39 -0.25
N ASN A 638 -24.04 -4.66 0.79
CA ASN A 638 -24.49 -5.36 1.98
C ASN A 638 -24.97 -4.43 3.11
N LEU A 639 -24.70 -3.13 3.02
CA LEU A 639 -25.22 -2.19 4.01
C LEU A 639 -26.75 -2.10 3.94
N GLU A 640 -27.36 -2.14 5.11
CA GLU A 640 -28.79 -1.97 5.28
C GLU A 640 -29.08 -0.80 6.22
N PRO A 641 -30.11 0.00 5.98
CA PRO A 641 -30.52 1.01 6.93
C PRO A 641 -31.04 0.37 8.22
N THR A 642 -30.85 1.05 9.33
CA THR A 642 -31.35 0.62 10.65
C THR A 642 -32.83 0.84 10.80
N GLN A 643 -33.41 1.78 10.02
CA GLN A 643 -34.84 2.14 10.00
C GLN A 643 -35.32 2.33 8.57
#